data_abaed202bb6c726cadd2c71681ab024d
#
_entry.id   abaed202bb6c726cadd2c71681ab024d
#
_cell.length_a   1.000
_cell.length_b   1.000
_cell.length_c   1.000
_cell.angle_alpha   90.00
_cell.angle_beta   90.00
_cell.angle_gamma   90.00
#
_symmetry.space_group_name_H-M   'P 1'
#
loop_
_entity.id
_entity.type
_entity.pdbx_description
1 polymer ?
#
loop_
_entity_poly.entity_id
_entity_poly.type
_entity_poly.pdbx_seq_one_letter_code
_entity_poly.pdbx_strand_id
1 'polypeptide(L)'
;PPASALVNERDSTIWGHTFAGVNHVTTVTSRNLQNFGGAKLDAKSTFKVTYNNFPAWAQREMQAAVDIWSANFTSTVPIEVDATWGRSAVYGLLGSARPGNYFNNFVNAPDPTLWYPSALANALAGRDLDKNNPDIIVQVNSLAPWDTRNDGTPSTSEYDLKSVFIHEIAHGLGFLSTDSYDQFFGYGSLEQPTPFDAYSQLDDGRRLSDLTSPSQELGKALTNNLSWSGPNGVAANAGVKPKLYTPIRYQNGSSVSHLDEATFASSGVNSVMTPNLDAGEVFTGPGPLLLAMMEDMRNKPPAGIAVGIPNPVRNLNVLVSDSSAIITFDLPANVRAAQVKNYVIKNLKTGVTATTSSSPYIAKGLKNGASYTFSVTAINDNGSSDPVTSDPITPIAGWKINPIDSSSDARYLVSGKLANQPFLAYISSKTGTLRIATYNGSIWKKTVIDGMGGVGGRTNHKLGGHLSICTFGSGSRQVIHLFYGDLIDNDLRHATITPTSYAFEVVDGNAPTVQPYDQLDRVRTASDVSVASACVVNSTSLQVFYRDESQGVLLGAVKSGNKWSYELIDGDRKTDGRTTGDVGFHLKAYMDGAKTYLIYDSVLVVNQRKEATSGEIRLAIRSNTKTDGWSYQTLDTPDFSAAVLGYDVAINKIAGKLTASWFAAPSNTLPKPDEIRTRVIDGDVTTYRTDKFGTPNAPLNLSGTTLVLSCQKRLCSIDLMTKKVTLVSGWQSEDPIESAWITIGSNRFLVAGISGQLVALSP
;
A
#
# COMPACT_ATOMS: atom_id res chain seq x y z
N PRO A 1 -12.40 -37.80 8.79
CA PRO A 1 -11.81 -36.94 7.78
C PRO A 1 -10.71 -36.11 8.45
N PRO A 2 -9.47 -36.06 7.89
CA PRO A 2 -8.47 -35.18 8.45
C PRO A 2 -9.00 -33.74 8.38
N ALA A 3 -8.79 -32.98 9.45
CA ALA A 3 -9.06 -31.54 9.45
C ALA A 3 -8.38 -30.95 8.21
N SER A 4 -9.15 -30.25 7.37
CA SER A 4 -8.60 -29.54 6.22
C SER A 4 -7.52 -28.59 6.73
N ALA A 5 -6.28 -28.83 6.35
CA ALA A 5 -5.19 -27.93 6.66
C ALA A 5 -5.60 -26.54 6.12
N LEU A 6 -5.55 -25.53 6.99
CA LEU A 6 -5.84 -24.15 6.59
C LEU A 6 -4.77 -23.73 5.60
N VAL A 7 -5.17 -23.46 4.37
CA VAL A 7 -4.30 -22.82 3.37
C VAL A 7 -4.14 -21.37 3.81
N ASN A 8 -2.90 -20.95 4.02
CA ASN A 8 -2.61 -19.54 4.29
C ASN A 8 -2.27 -18.85 2.98
N GLU A 9 -2.81 -17.66 2.80
CA GLU A 9 -2.65 -16.80 1.64
C GLU A 9 -1.95 -15.51 2.06
N ARG A 10 -1.09 -15.00 1.21
CA ARG A 10 -0.49 -13.68 1.36
C ARG A 10 -0.35 -12.98 0.03
N ASP A 11 -0.62 -11.69 0.09
CA ASP A 11 -0.42 -10.76 -1.03
C ASP A 11 1.05 -10.62 -1.41
N SER A 12 1.32 -10.62 -2.71
CA SER A 12 2.64 -10.33 -3.25
C SER A 12 2.81 -8.83 -3.44
N THR A 13 3.86 -8.26 -2.86
CA THR A 13 4.22 -6.84 -3.04
C THR A 13 5.61 -6.64 -3.63
N ILE A 14 6.36 -7.73 -3.85
CA ILE A 14 7.74 -7.70 -4.35
C ILE A 14 7.73 -7.98 -5.83
N TRP A 15 8.39 -7.09 -6.59
CA TRP A 15 8.50 -7.15 -8.04
C TRP A 15 9.91 -7.56 -8.46
N GLY A 16 10.03 -8.44 -9.45
CA GLY A 16 11.25 -8.59 -10.23
C GLY A 16 11.29 -7.53 -11.34
N HIS A 17 12.47 -7.06 -11.69
CA HIS A 17 12.64 -5.96 -12.64
C HIS A 17 13.68 -6.29 -13.69
N THR A 18 13.38 -6.04 -14.98
CA THR A 18 14.35 -6.00 -16.07
C THR A 18 14.74 -4.57 -16.39
N PHE A 19 16.02 -4.27 -16.37
CA PHE A 19 16.55 -2.95 -16.71
C PHE A 19 17.25 -2.94 -18.07
N ALA A 20 17.28 -1.75 -18.69
CA ALA A 20 18.10 -1.48 -19.86
C ALA A 20 19.58 -1.62 -19.50
N GLY A 21 20.32 -2.45 -20.23
CA GLY A 21 21.76 -2.58 -20.11
C GLY A 21 22.48 -1.29 -20.45
N VAL A 22 23.63 -1.08 -19.81
CA VAL A 22 24.48 0.11 -20.04
C VAL A 22 25.46 -0.08 -21.20
N ASN A 23 25.72 -1.31 -21.58
CA ASN A 23 26.63 -1.69 -22.66
C ASN A 23 25.80 -2.16 -23.87
N HIS A 24 25.71 -1.33 -24.89
CA HIS A 24 25.01 -1.72 -26.12
C HIS A 24 25.84 -2.71 -26.92
N VAL A 25 25.22 -3.77 -27.42
CA VAL A 25 25.86 -4.68 -28.38
C VAL A 25 26.10 -3.95 -29.70
N THR A 26 27.24 -4.23 -30.35
CA THR A 26 27.58 -3.66 -31.65
C THR A 26 26.86 -4.37 -32.79
N THR A 27 26.37 -5.58 -32.56
CA THR A 27 25.60 -6.40 -33.50
C THR A 27 24.49 -7.11 -32.73
N VAL A 28 23.38 -7.40 -33.41
CA VAL A 28 22.29 -8.18 -32.82
C VAL A 28 22.83 -9.53 -32.35
N THR A 29 22.67 -9.85 -31.09
CA THR A 29 23.10 -11.09 -30.47
C THR A 29 21.91 -11.91 -30.05
N SER A 30 21.72 -13.10 -30.67
CA SER A 30 20.75 -14.07 -30.19
C SER A 30 21.40 -14.89 -29.07
N ARG A 31 20.83 -14.83 -27.89
CA ARG A 31 21.19 -15.71 -26.76
C ARG A 31 20.14 -16.82 -26.70
N ASN A 32 20.47 -17.98 -26.15
CA ASN A 32 19.61 -19.18 -26.20
C ASN A 32 19.55 -19.83 -27.59
N LEU A 33 20.67 -20.37 -28.04
CA LEU A 33 20.80 -21.07 -29.32
C LEU A 33 20.03 -22.40 -29.43
N GLN A 34 19.09 -22.68 -28.56
CA GLN A 34 18.19 -23.80 -28.79
C GLN A 34 17.26 -23.43 -29.94
N ASN A 35 17.51 -24.01 -31.09
CA ASN A 35 16.63 -23.92 -32.25
C ASN A 35 15.28 -24.55 -31.89
N PHE A 36 14.35 -23.73 -31.43
CA PHE A 36 12.93 -24.06 -31.55
C PHE A 36 12.51 -23.81 -33.00
N GLY A 37 13.21 -24.47 -33.91
CA GLY A 37 12.89 -24.37 -35.34
C GLY A 37 11.52 -24.95 -35.59
N GLY A 38 10.53 -24.09 -35.85
CA GLY A 38 9.26 -24.39 -36.51
C GLY A 38 8.41 -25.59 -36.05
N ALA A 39 8.87 -26.38 -35.07
CA ALA A 39 8.13 -27.47 -34.50
C ALA A 39 7.08 -26.88 -33.53
N LYS A 40 5.83 -27.32 -33.70
CA LYS A 40 4.76 -27.03 -32.76
C LYS A 40 5.20 -27.54 -31.37
N LEU A 41 5.42 -26.63 -30.44
CA LEU A 41 5.77 -26.96 -29.07
C LEU A 41 4.55 -27.67 -28.44
N ASP A 42 4.74 -28.86 -27.86
CA ASP A 42 3.69 -29.52 -27.13
C ASP A 42 3.46 -28.80 -25.81
N ALA A 43 2.28 -28.21 -25.68
CA ALA A 43 1.91 -27.43 -24.49
C ALA A 43 1.77 -28.34 -23.26
N LYS A 44 2.46 -27.99 -22.16
CA LYS A 44 2.38 -28.64 -20.84
C LYS A 44 1.52 -27.85 -19.86
N SER A 45 1.13 -26.65 -20.22
CA SER A 45 0.23 -25.77 -19.45
C SER A 45 -0.56 -24.87 -20.38
N THR A 46 -1.61 -24.26 -19.83
CA THR A 46 -2.42 -23.26 -20.53
C THR A 46 -2.25 -21.92 -19.82
N PHE A 47 -1.90 -20.89 -20.56
CA PHE A 47 -1.90 -19.51 -20.08
C PHE A 47 -3.11 -18.77 -20.61
N LYS A 48 -3.70 -17.92 -19.74
CA LYS A 48 -4.75 -16.97 -20.11
C LYS A 48 -4.26 -15.57 -19.78
N VAL A 49 -4.09 -14.71 -20.77
CA VAL A 49 -3.56 -13.37 -20.62
C VAL A 49 -4.67 -12.35 -20.77
N THR A 50 -4.83 -11.52 -19.75
CA THR A 50 -5.65 -10.30 -19.77
C THR A 50 -4.75 -9.12 -20.12
N TYR A 51 -5.07 -8.41 -21.20
CA TYR A 51 -4.28 -7.29 -21.69
C TYR A 51 -4.91 -5.95 -21.33
N ASN A 52 -4.17 -5.11 -20.59
CA ASN A 52 -4.57 -3.76 -20.24
C ASN A 52 -3.73 -2.76 -21.05
N ASN A 53 -4.37 -2.00 -21.93
CA ASN A 53 -3.76 -0.97 -22.80
C ASN A 53 -2.68 -1.46 -23.77
N PHE A 54 -2.54 -2.75 -24.00
CA PHE A 54 -1.52 -3.31 -24.89
C PHE A 54 -1.81 -3.02 -26.36
N PRO A 55 -0.82 -2.49 -27.12
CA PRO A 55 -0.94 -2.42 -28.57
C PRO A 55 -0.88 -3.83 -29.19
N ALA A 56 -1.52 -4.03 -30.33
CA ALA A 56 -1.65 -5.36 -30.96
C ALA A 56 -0.31 -6.04 -31.27
N TRP A 57 0.73 -5.28 -31.58
CA TRP A 57 2.06 -5.81 -31.84
C TRP A 57 2.69 -6.37 -30.53
N ALA A 58 2.55 -5.67 -29.40
CA ALA A 58 3.06 -6.12 -28.11
C ALA A 58 2.29 -7.34 -27.56
N GLN A 59 0.99 -7.46 -27.86
CA GLN A 59 0.23 -8.67 -27.54
C GLN A 59 0.79 -9.91 -28.29
N ARG A 60 1.25 -9.74 -29.54
CA ARG A 60 1.89 -10.84 -30.28
C ARG A 60 3.20 -11.29 -29.65
N GLU A 61 4.02 -10.36 -29.17
CA GLU A 61 5.27 -10.68 -28.47
C GLU A 61 5.01 -11.38 -27.13
N MET A 62 4.01 -10.90 -26.37
CA MET A 62 3.59 -11.57 -25.14
C MET A 62 3.07 -12.97 -25.41
N GLN A 63 2.25 -13.16 -26.46
CA GLN A 63 1.75 -14.47 -26.83
C GLN A 63 2.90 -15.42 -27.22
N ALA A 64 3.90 -14.95 -27.96
CA ALA A 64 5.07 -15.74 -28.31
C ALA A 64 5.87 -16.20 -27.06
N ALA A 65 6.04 -15.34 -26.07
CA ALA A 65 6.68 -15.68 -24.81
C ALA A 65 5.84 -16.68 -23.99
N VAL A 66 4.54 -16.48 -23.94
CA VAL A 66 3.58 -17.38 -23.28
C VAL A 66 3.58 -18.76 -23.92
N ASP A 67 3.63 -18.87 -25.24
CA ASP A 67 3.70 -20.14 -25.97
C ASP A 67 5.00 -20.91 -25.59
N ILE A 68 6.11 -20.18 -25.46
CA ILE A 68 7.39 -20.77 -25.00
C ILE A 68 7.24 -21.30 -23.56
N TRP A 69 6.66 -20.53 -22.65
CA TRP A 69 6.46 -20.97 -21.26
C TRP A 69 5.45 -22.08 -21.15
N SER A 70 4.39 -22.09 -21.95
CA SER A 70 3.39 -23.16 -22.03
C SER A 70 4.02 -24.52 -22.32
N ALA A 71 5.06 -24.54 -23.16
CA ALA A 71 5.80 -25.77 -23.49
C ALA A 71 6.83 -26.17 -22.41
N ASN A 72 7.24 -25.25 -21.53
CA ASN A 72 8.34 -25.47 -20.59
C ASN A 72 7.91 -25.54 -19.12
N PHE A 73 6.71 -25.07 -18.77
CA PHE A 73 6.17 -25.11 -17.42
C PHE A 73 4.96 -26.06 -17.34
N THR A 74 5.02 -27.06 -16.48
CA THR A 74 3.95 -28.07 -16.34
C THR A 74 2.91 -27.62 -15.33
N SER A 75 1.64 -27.49 -15.76
CA SER A 75 0.49 -27.24 -14.90
C SER A 75 -0.78 -27.81 -15.53
N THR A 76 -1.58 -28.52 -14.74
CA THR A 76 -2.94 -28.94 -15.14
C THR A 76 -3.97 -27.84 -14.86
N VAL A 77 -3.58 -26.80 -14.10
CA VAL A 77 -4.40 -25.62 -13.79
C VAL A 77 -4.00 -24.52 -14.75
N PRO A 78 -4.94 -23.85 -15.41
CA PRO A 78 -4.65 -22.67 -16.22
C PRO A 78 -3.93 -21.60 -15.40
N ILE A 79 -2.95 -20.94 -16.00
CA ILE A 79 -2.19 -19.85 -15.38
C ILE A 79 -2.77 -18.54 -15.91
N GLU A 80 -3.31 -17.73 -15.01
CA GLU A 80 -3.92 -16.44 -15.34
C GLU A 80 -2.90 -15.31 -15.17
N VAL A 81 -2.71 -14.54 -16.26
CA VAL A 81 -1.74 -13.43 -16.31
C VAL A 81 -2.49 -12.13 -16.54
N ASP A 82 -2.28 -11.16 -15.68
CA ASP A 82 -2.72 -9.77 -15.87
C ASP A 82 -1.52 -8.93 -16.34
N ALA A 83 -1.58 -8.45 -17.57
CA ALA A 83 -0.50 -7.70 -18.20
C ALA A 83 -0.93 -6.26 -18.48
N THR A 84 -0.15 -5.28 -17.98
CA THR A 84 -0.41 -3.86 -18.13
C THR A 84 0.69 -3.18 -18.96
N TRP A 85 0.29 -2.44 -20.00
CA TRP A 85 1.13 -1.58 -20.80
C TRP A 85 1.00 -0.14 -20.32
N GLY A 86 2.01 0.37 -19.62
CA GLY A 86 1.96 1.67 -18.97
C GLY A 86 3.31 2.39 -18.93
N ARG A 87 3.31 3.63 -18.50
CA ARG A 87 4.54 4.39 -18.28
C ARG A 87 5.17 3.99 -16.96
N SER A 88 6.49 3.89 -16.93
CA SER A 88 7.24 3.78 -15.69
C SER A 88 8.01 5.08 -15.41
N ALA A 89 7.97 5.53 -14.15
CA ALA A 89 8.80 6.63 -13.67
C ALA A 89 10.24 6.17 -13.32
N VAL A 90 10.48 4.85 -13.27
CA VAL A 90 11.79 4.29 -12.95
C VAL A 90 12.67 4.33 -14.19
N TYR A 91 13.75 5.09 -14.11
CA TYR A 91 14.68 5.25 -15.22
C TYR A 91 15.29 3.91 -15.64
N GLY A 92 15.25 3.61 -16.92
CA GLY A 92 15.82 2.38 -17.50
C GLY A 92 15.00 1.11 -17.28
N LEU A 93 13.88 1.15 -16.54
CA LEU A 93 13.02 -0.02 -16.37
C LEU A 93 12.37 -0.39 -17.70
N LEU A 94 12.51 -1.64 -18.13
CA LEU A 94 11.88 -2.21 -19.32
C LEU A 94 10.57 -2.91 -18.95
N GLY A 95 10.60 -3.75 -17.93
CA GLY A 95 9.47 -4.51 -17.43
C GLY A 95 9.61 -4.84 -15.95
N SER A 96 8.52 -5.33 -15.38
CA SER A 96 8.50 -5.89 -14.05
C SER A 96 7.39 -6.92 -13.91
N ALA A 97 7.62 -7.96 -13.12
CA ALA A 97 6.58 -8.92 -12.79
C ALA A 97 6.65 -9.40 -11.35
N ARG A 98 5.52 -9.95 -10.90
CA ARG A 98 5.39 -10.59 -9.61
C ARG A 98 4.32 -11.69 -9.66
N PRO A 99 4.35 -12.65 -8.74
CA PRO A 99 3.19 -13.51 -8.48
C PRO A 99 1.96 -12.68 -8.05
N GLY A 100 0.78 -13.15 -8.35
CA GLY A 100 -0.46 -12.58 -7.83
C GLY A 100 -0.51 -12.68 -6.31
N ASN A 101 -0.34 -13.89 -5.79
CA ASN A 101 -0.31 -14.21 -4.36
C ASN A 101 0.75 -15.28 -4.06
N TYR A 102 0.95 -15.54 -2.75
CA TYR A 102 1.71 -16.66 -2.26
C TYR A 102 0.86 -17.54 -1.34
N PHE A 103 1.09 -18.86 -1.41
CA PHE A 103 0.39 -19.85 -0.61
C PHE A 103 1.36 -20.78 0.11
N ASN A 104 1.06 -21.14 1.34
CA ASN A 104 1.74 -22.22 2.04
C ASN A 104 0.76 -23.23 2.62
N ASN A 105 1.26 -24.35 3.09
CA ASN A 105 0.48 -25.38 3.78
C ASN A 105 -0.72 -25.93 2.97
N PHE A 106 -0.66 -25.86 1.65
CA PHE A 106 -1.65 -26.48 0.78
C PHE A 106 -1.36 -28.00 0.57
N VAL A 107 -2.38 -28.72 0.15
CA VAL A 107 -2.24 -30.16 -0.14
C VAL A 107 -1.20 -30.37 -1.27
N ASN A 108 -0.24 -31.27 -1.04
CA ASN A 108 0.92 -31.55 -1.90
C ASN A 108 2.01 -30.46 -1.91
N ALA A 109 1.98 -29.49 -0.99
CA ALA A 109 3.12 -28.57 -0.83
C ALA A 109 4.39 -29.38 -0.47
N PRO A 110 5.48 -29.32 -1.26
CA PRO A 110 6.70 -30.08 -0.98
C PRO A 110 7.31 -29.78 0.38
N ASP A 111 7.28 -28.50 0.77
CA ASP A 111 7.60 -28.04 2.12
C ASP A 111 6.47 -27.07 2.58
N PRO A 112 5.58 -27.49 3.49
CA PRO A 112 4.41 -26.70 3.90
C PRO A 112 4.78 -25.39 4.64
N THR A 113 6.05 -25.19 5.00
CA THR A 113 6.53 -23.98 5.68
C THR A 113 7.00 -22.90 4.71
N LEU A 114 7.16 -23.24 3.42
CA LEU A 114 7.55 -22.28 2.39
C LEU A 114 6.33 -21.67 1.70
N TRP A 115 6.50 -20.46 1.21
CA TRP A 115 5.49 -19.72 0.48
C TRP A 115 5.69 -19.86 -1.02
N TYR A 116 4.78 -20.52 -1.68
CA TYR A 116 4.83 -20.81 -3.11
C TYR A 116 4.05 -19.74 -3.88
N PRO A 117 4.61 -19.16 -4.95
CA PRO A 117 3.88 -18.23 -5.82
C PRO A 117 2.67 -18.92 -6.45
N SER A 118 1.61 -18.16 -6.74
CA SER A 118 0.29 -18.66 -7.17
C SER A 118 0.39 -19.72 -8.27
N ALA A 119 1.07 -19.41 -9.37
CA ALA A 119 1.17 -20.33 -10.51
C ALA A 119 1.82 -21.66 -10.13
N LEU A 120 2.89 -21.63 -9.31
CA LEU A 120 3.57 -22.84 -8.85
C LEU A 120 2.73 -23.59 -7.80
N ALA A 121 2.09 -22.88 -6.88
CA ALA A 121 1.21 -23.45 -5.87
C ALA A 121 0.01 -24.15 -6.49
N ASN A 122 -0.64 -23.54 -7.47
CA ASN A 122 -1.76 -24.11 -8.22
C ASN A 122 -1.35 -25.36 -9.00
N ALA A 123 -0.17 -25.30 -9.67
CA ALA A 123 0.37 -26.44 -10.40
C ALA A 123 0.65 -27.64 -9.48
N LEU A 124 1.18 -27.41 -8.28
CA LEU A 124 1.49 -28.45 -7.28
C LEU A 124 0.23 -28.96 -6.58
N ALA A 125 -0.72 -28.07 -6.27
CA ALA A 125 -1.99 -28.45 -5.65
C ALA A 125 -2.95 -29.17 -6.61
N GLY A 126 -2.74 -29.05 -7.93
CA GLY A 126 -3.64 -29.57 -8.96
C GLY A 126 -4.99 -28.88 -8.99
N ARG A 127 -5.11 -27.71 -8.38
CA ARG A 127 -6.31 -26.88 -8.34
C ARG A 127 -5.93 -25.41 -8.15
N ASP A 128 -6.79 -24.52 -8.63
CA ASP A 128 -6.69 -23.10 -8.37
C ASP A 128 -7.01 -22.79 -6.89
N LEU A 129 -6.07 -22.14 -6.22
CA LEU A 129 -6.15 -21.79 -4.80
C LEU A 129 -6.78 -20.40 -4.59
N ASP A 130 -6.77 -19.55 -5.62
CA ASP A 130 -7.39 -18.21 -5.59
C ASP A 130 -8.03 -17.85 -6.94
N LYS A 131 -9.29 -18.17 -7.09
CA LYS A 131 -10.07 -17.93 -8.32
C LYS A 131 -10.38 -16.45 -8.59
N ASN A 132 -10.04 -15.57 -7.68
CA ASN A 132 -10.41 -14.16 -7.77
C ASN A 132 -9.26 -13.25 -8.22
N ASN A 133 -8.04 -13.75 -8.19
CA ASN A 133 -6.85 -12.99 -8.54
C ASN A 133 -6.02 -13.72 -9.62
N PRO A 134 -5.33 -12.98 -10.50
CA PRO A 134 -4.43 -13.61 -11.47
C PRO A 134 -3.24 -14.27 -10.76
N ASP A 135 -2.66 -15.26 -11.40
CA ASP A 135 -1.46 -15.95 -10.90
C ASP A 135 -0.20 -15.11 -11.06
N ILE A 136 -0.15 -14.30 -12.12
CA ILE A 136 1.01 -13.49 -12.49
C ILE A 136 0.52 -12.09 -12.86
N ILE A 137 1.24 -11.08 -12.39
CA ILE A 137 1.02 -9.67 -12.75
C ILE A 137 2.27 -9.15 -13.43
N VAL A 138 2.12 -8.60 -14.65
CA VAL A 138 3.21 -8.08 -15.47
C VAL A 138 2.95 -6.61 -15.79
N GLN A 139 3.97 -5.78 -15.67
CA GLN A 139 3.95 -4.39 -16.11
C GLN A 139 5.06 -4.13 -17.12
N VAL A 140 4.78 -3.41 -18.19
CA VAL A 140 5.73 -3.09 -19.25
C VAL A 140 5.79 -1.58 -19.43
N ASN A 141 7.02 -1.07 -19.47
CA ASN A 141 7.23 0.35 -19.72
C ASN A 141 6.98 0.70 -21.18
N SER A 142 5.87 1.39 -21.44
CA SER A 142 5.47 1.82 -22.78
C SER A 142 6.41 2.84 -23.43
N LEU A 143 7.33 3.44 -22.67
CA LEU A 143 8.27 4.47 -23.15
C LEU A 143 9.65 3.92 -23.58
N ALA A 144 9.91 2.63 -23.33
CA ALA A 144 11.16 2.03 -23.77
C ALA A 144 11.22 1.95 -25.31
N PRO A 145 12.40 2.04 -25.91
CA PRO A 145 12.56 1.95 -27.38
C PRO A 145 12.44 0.49 -27.83
N TRP A 146 11.21 0.03 -28.00
CA TRP A 146 10.89 -1.33 -28.40
C TRP A 146 11.07 -1.56 -29.89
N ASP A 147 11.58 -2.73 -30.26
CA ASP A 147 11.43 -3.24 -31.62
C ASP A 147 9.96 -3.63 -31.86
N THR A 148 9.29 -2.92 -32.77
CA THR A 148 7.87 -3.14 -33.07
C THR A 148 7.63 -3.98 -34.32
N ARG A 149 8.69 -4.44 -34.99
CA ARG A 149 8.61 -5.17 -36.28
C ARG A 149 8.18 -6.62 -36.08
N ASN A 150 8.38 -7.18 -34.89
CA ASN A 150 8.10 -8.59 -34.59
C ASN A 150 8.89 -9.60 -35.48
N ASP A 151 10.07 -9.23 -35.93
CA ASP A 151 10.92 -10.09 -36.78
C ASP A 151 12.07 -10.75 -35.93
N GLY A 152 12.17 -10.43 -34.65
CA GLY A 152 13.21 -10.95 -33.75
C GLY A 152 14.60 -10.38 -34.06
N THR A 153 14.69 -9.25 -34.76
CA THR A 153 15.94 -8.60 -35.10
C THR A 153 15.97 -7.14 -34.67
N PRO A 154 15.92 -6.85 -33.37
CA PRO A 154 16.00 -5.49 -32.85
C PRO A 154 17.30 -4.82 -33.31
N SER A 155 17.27 -3.52 -33.54
CA SER A 155 18.50 -2.77 -33.79
C SER A 155 19.31 -2.65 -32.49
N THR A 156 20.56 -2.20 -32.59
CA THR A 156 21.43 -1.96 -31.43
C THR A 156 20.98 -0.81 -30.51
N SER A 157 19.85 -0.17 -30.82
CA SER A 157 19.21 0.87 -30.01
C SER A 157 17.78 0.52 -29.59
N GLU A 158 17.31 -0.68 -29.90
CA GLU A 158 15.97 -1.18 -29.59
C GLU A 158 16.04 -2.43 -28.72
N TYR A 159 15.02 -2.66 -27.90
CA TYR A 159 14.89 -3.83 -27.05
C TYR A 159 13.87 -4.83 -27.62
N ASP A 160 14.18 -6.12 -27.48
CA ASP A 160 13.27 -7.22 -27.85
C ASP A 160 12.24 -7.45 -26.74
N LEU A 161 10.99 -7.10 -27.01
CA LEU A 161 9.92 -7.20 -26.02
C LEU A 161 9.60 -8.64 -25.61
N LYS A 162 9.70 -9.60 -26.54
CA LYS A 162 9.51 -11.02 -26.25
C LYS A 162 10.56 -11.53 -25.23
N SER A 163 11.81 -11.11 -25.37
CA SER A 163 12.89 -11.43 -24.42
C SER A 163 12.57 -10.93 -23.02
N VAL A 164 12.06 -9.69 -22.88
CA VAL A 164 11.59 -9.16 -21.62
C VAL A 164 10.44 -10.00 -21.06
N PHE A 165 9.47 -10.40 -21.88
CA PHE A 165 8.38 -11.25 -21.38
C PHE A 165 8.82 -12.64 -20.96
N ILE A 166 9.79 -13.25 -21.63
CA ILE A 166 10.37 -14.53 -21.19
C ILE A 166 10.96 -14.39 -19.78
N HIS A 167 11.66 -13.29 -19.53
CA HIS A 167 12.24 -12.95 -18.24
C HIS A 167 11.16 -12.67 -17.18
N GLU A 168 10.22 -11.76 -17.45
CA GLU A 168 9.21 -11.33 -16.48
C GLU A 168 8.28 -12.47 -16.06
N ILE A 169 7.87 -13.33 -17.00
CA ILE A 169 7.06 -14.51 -16.68
C ILE A 169 7.80 -15.43 -15.72
N ALA A 170 9.13 -15.56 -15.81
CA ALA A 170 9.90 -16.37 -14.86
C ALA A 170 9.77 -15.85 -13.43
N HIS A 171 9.80 -14.52 -13.22
CA HIS A 171 9.53 -13.92 -11.91
C HIS A 171 8.13 -14.28 -11.40
N GLY A 172 7.13 -14.15 -12.26
CA GLY A 172 5.76 -14.52 -11.93
C GLY A 172 5.58 -16.00 -11.60
N LEU A 173 6.34 -16.88 -12.25
CA LEU A 173 6.35 -18.32 -12.00
C LEU A 173 7.16 -18.71 -10.74
N GLY A 174 7.90 -17.78 -10.13
CA GLY A 174 8.56 -17.98 -8.85
C GLY A 174 10.06 -17.81 -8.82
N PHE A 175 10.72 -17.40 -9.91
CA PHE A 175 12.13 -17.02 -9.86
C PHE A 175 12.27 -15.64 -9.18
N LEU A 176 11.95 -15.59 -7.89
CA LEU A 176 11.84 -14.34 -7.13
C LEU A 176 12.04 -14.60 -5.63
N SER A 177 12.92 -13.81 -5.00
CA SER A 177 13.05 -13.73 -3.54
C SER A 177 11.99 -12.81 -2.94
N THR A 178 11.58 -13.07 -1.72
CA THR A 178 10.72 -12.17 -0.93
C THR A 178 11.49 -11.34 0.07
N ASP A 179 12.76 -11.16 -0.15
CA ASP A 179 13.62 -10.33 0.69
C ASP A 179 13.35 -8.83 0.53
N SER A 180 13.76 -8.08 1.54
CA SER A 180 13.81 -6.62 1.50
C SER A 180 15.04 -6.12 2.26
N TYR A 181 15.50 -4.92 1.92
CA TYR A 181 16.73 -4.34 2.48
C TYR A 181 16.51 -2.90 2.94
N ASP A 182 16.86 -2.62 4.19
CA ASP A 182 16.90 -1.27 4.72
C ASP A 182 18.28 -0.66 4.44
N GLN A 183 18.35 0.27 3.50
CA GLN A 183 19.60 0.91 3.09
C GLN A 183 20.20 1.81 4.17
N PHE A 184 19.41 2.27 5.14
CA PHE A 184 19.89 3.18 6.18
C PHE A 184 20.59 2.42 7.31
N PHE A 185 20.03 1.30 7.74
CA PHE A 185 20.56 0.50 8.85
C PHE A 185 21.31 -0.76 8.41
N GLY A 186 21.26 -1.13 7.13
CA GLY A 186 21.88 -2.34 6.60
C GLY A 186 21.22 -3.64 7.06
N TYR A 187 19.93 -3.59 7.44
CA TYR A 187 19.15 -4.76 7.80
C TYR A 187 18.51 -5.40 6.57
N GLY A 188 18.64 -6.70 6.45
CA GLY A 188 17.83 -7.51 5.55
C GLY A 188 16.62 -8.08 6.28
N SER A 189 15.49 -8.22 5.56
CA SER A 189 14.29 -8.91 6.05
C SER A 189 13.85 -9.95 5.04
N LEU A 190 13.46 -11.12 5.52
CA LEU A 190 12.89 -12.24 4.76
C LEU A 190 11.75 -12.82 5.59
N GLU A 191 10.56 -12.30 5.40
CA GLU A 191 9.43 -12.63 6.28
C GLU A 191 8.77 -13.95 5.92
N GLN A 192 8.80 -14.30 4.65
CA GLN A 192 8.09 -15.46 4.12
C GLN A 192 8.92 -16.12 3.02
N PRO A 193 9.88 -16.96 3.44
CA PRO A 193 10.78 -17.58 2.51
C PRO A 193 10.03 -18.43 1.49
N THR A 194 10.38 -18.24 0.23
CA THR A 194 9.91 -19.03 -0.91
C THR A 194 10.79 -20.26 -1.14
N PRO A 195 10.42 -21.19 -2.02
CA PRO A 195 11.35 -22.19 -2.52
C PRO A 195 12.63 -21.60 -3.08
N PHE A 196 12.55 -20.44 -3.75
CA PHE A 196 13.72 -19.72 -4.27
C PHE A 196 14.69 -19.34 -3.13
N ASP A 197 14.19 -18.75 -2.05
CA ASP A 197 15.00 -18.38 -0.88
C ASP A 197 15.61 -19.59 -0.19
N ALA A 198 14.90 -20.70 -0.20
CA ALA A 198 15.36 -21.94 0.42
C ALA A 198 16.48 -22.66 -0.35
N TYR A 199 16.66 -22.34 -1.63
CA TYR A 199 17.79 -22.82 -2.42
C TYR A 199 18.91 -21.78 -2.53
N SER A 200 18.69 -20.53 -2.12
CA SER A 200 19.72 -19.49 -2.06
C SER A 200 20.63 -19.72 -0.87
N GLN A 201 21.92 -19.90 -1.11
CA GLN A 201 22.90 -20.38 -0.12
C GLN A 201 24.15 -19.48 -0.06
N LEU A 202 24.60 -19.21 1.17
CA LEU A 202 25.88 -18.55 1.45
C LEU A 202 27.07 -19.51 1.20
N ASP A 203 28.28 -18.95 1.14
CA ASP A 203 29.52 -19.75 0.97
C ASP A 203 29.77 -20.74 2.11
N ASP A 204 29.27 -20.45 3.33
CA ASP A 204 29.41 -21.32 4.50
C ASP A 204 28.37 -22.46 4.53
N GLY A 205 27.50 -22.53 3.53
CA GLY A 205 26.50 -23.57 3.40
C GLY A 205 25.16 -23.29 4.08
N ARG A 206 25.03 -22.20 4.84
CA ARG A 206 23.72 -21.73 5.36
C ARG A 206 22.88 -21.18 4.22
N ARG A 207 21.57 -21.33 4.32
CA ARG A 207 20.63 -20.79 3.34
C ARG A 207 20.15 -19.43 3.78
N LEU A 208 19.74 -18.62 2.81
CA LEU A 208 19.13 -17.34 3.08
C LEU A 208 17.95 -17.48 4.06
N SER A 209 17.14 -18.52 3.85
CA SER A 209 16.01 -18.85 4.70
C SER A 209 16.39 -19.34 6.13
N ASP A 210 17.64 -19.64 6.43
CA ASP A 210 18.09 -20.06 7.76
C ASP A 210 18.56 -18.88 8.63
N LEU A 211 18.73 -17.68 8.04
CA LEU A 211 19.20 -16.50 8.77
C LEU A 211 18.08 -15.83 9.57
N THR A 212 18.46 -15.20 10.68
CA THR A 212 17.54 -14.39 11.48
C THR A 212 17.01 -13.20 10.65
N SER A 213 15.73 -12.97 10.71
CA SER A 213 15.07 -11.87 10.00
C SER A 213 14.16 -11.06 10.94
N PRO A 214 14.22 -9.70 10.94
CA PRO A 214 15.25 -8.92 10.26
C PRO A 214 16.60 -8.99 10.97
N SER A 215 17.71 -8.89 10.21
CA SER A 215 19.05 -8.79 10.81
C SER A 215 20.08 -8.13 9.88
N GLN A 216 21.16 -7.60 10.46
CA GLN A 216 22.32 -7.12 9.68
C GLN A 216 23.06 -8.28 9.00
N GLU A 217 23.02 -9.48 9.56
CA GLU A 217 23.60 -10.66 8.95
C GLU A 217 22.88 -11.02 7.65
N LEU A 218 21.55 -11.00 7.69
CA LEU A 218 20.73 -11.16 6.49
C LEU A 218 21.01 -10.02 5.48
N GLY A 219 21.10 -8.76 5.94
CA GLY A 219 21.45 -7.63 5.07
C GLY A 219 22.80 -7.81 4.37
N LYS A 220 23.79 -8.31 5.07
CA LYS A 220 25.09 -8.66 4.47
C LYS A 220 24.99 -9.79 3.45
N ALA A 221 24.16 -10.79 3.71
CA ALA A 221 23.93 -11.88 2.76
C ALA A 221 23.29 -11.38 1.46
N LEU A 222 22.34 -10.43 1.54
CA LEU A 222 21.68 -9.85 0.36
C LEU A 222 22.62 -8.98 -0.53
N THR A 223 23.77 -8.58 0.00
CA THR A 223 24.76 -7.72 -0.68
C THR A 223 26.13 -8.37 -0.83
N ASN A 224 26.21 -9.68 -0.64
CA ASN A 224 27.43 -10.47 -0.73
C ASN A 224 27.15 -11.77 -1.51
N ASN A 225 28.09 -12.71 -1.50
CA ASN A 225 27.98 -13.93 -2.28
C ASN A 225 26.82 -14.83 -1.86
N LEU A 226 25.82 -14.94 -2.73
CA LEU A 226 24.80 -15.97 -2.70
C LEU A 226 24.89 -16.82 -3.96
N SER A 227 24.64 -18.11 -3.81
CA SER A 227 24.64 -19.06 -4.91
C SER A 227 23.42 -19.99 -4.79
N TRP A 228 22.96 -20.50 -5.93
CA TRP A 228 21.91 -21.50 -5.98
C TRP A 228 22.42 -22.87 -5.57
N SER A 229 21.74 -23.55 -4.66
CA SER A 229 22.16 -24.87 -4.13
C SER A 229 21.29 -26.04 -4.63
N GLY A 230 20.29 -25.77 -5.46
CA GLY A 230 19.41 -26.81 -6.01
C GLY A 230 20.17 -27.77 -6.95
N PRO A 231 19.96 -29.09 -6.82
CA PRO A 231 20.78 -30.07 -7.52
C PRO A 231 20.63 -30.01 -9.05
N ASN A 232 19.43 -29.71 -9.56
CA ASN A 232 19.22 -29.60 -11.02
C ASN A 232 19.92 -28.36 -11.57
N GLY A 233 19.80 -27.20 -10.87
CA GLY A 233 20.48 -25.96 -11.25
C GLY A 233 22.00 -26.11 -11.22
N VAL A 234 22.55 -26.77 -10.20
CA VAL A 234 23.99 -27.07 -10.11
C VAL A 234 24.43 -27.98 -11.25
N ALA A 235 23.67 -29.03 -11.56
CA ALA A 235 24.00 -29.92 -12.66
C ALA A 235 23.94 -29.21 -14.03
N ALA A 236 22.94 -28.35 -14.26
CA ALA A 236 22.80 -27.56 -15.48
C ALA A 236 23.93 -26.51 -15.63
N ASN A 237 24.55 -26.12 -14.53
CA ASN A 237 25.70 -25.21 -14.51
C ASN A 237 27.03 -25.96 -14.36
N ALA A 238 27.18 -27.12 -15.03
CA ALA A 238 28.39 -27.95 -15.06
C ALA A 238 28.93 -28.34 -13.67
N GLY A 239 28.04 -28.54 -12.68
CA GLY A 239 28.41 -28.92 -11.30
C GLY A 239 28.83 -27.75 -10.40
N VAL A 240 28.83 -26.53 -10.90
CA VAL A 240 29.14 -25.32 -10.12
C VAL A 240 27.83 -24.65 -9.66
N LYS A 241 27.76 -24.23 -8.41
CA LYS A 241 26.59 -23.50 -7.91
C LYS A 241 26.41 -22.21 -8.70
N PRO A 242 25.24 -22.00 -9.36
CA PRO A 242 24.96 -20.73 -10.03
C PRO A 242 25.02 -19.55 -9.07
N LYS A 243 25.76 -18.52 -9.42
CA LYS A 243 25.88 -17.30 -8.62
C LYS A 243 24.65 -16.42 -8.82
N LEU A 244 24.10 -15.91 -7.72
CA LEU A 244 22.98 -14.95 -7.71
C LEU A 244 23.51 -13.51 -7.71
N TYR A 245 22.69 -12.59 -8.22
CA TYR A 245 23.03 -11.19 -8.29
C TYR A 245 22.91 -10.52 -6.93
N THR A 246 24.05 -10.26 -6.29
CA THR A 246 24.14 -9.65 -4.97
C THR A 246 25.17 -8.50 -4.98
N PRO A 247 24.83 -7.37 -5.65
CA PRO A 247 25.75 -6.24 -5.76
C PRO A 247 25.97 -5.59 -4.38
N ILE A 248 27.14 -4.95 -4.19
CA ILE A 248 27.50 -4.26 -2.94
C ILE A 248 26.44 -3.24 -2.49
N ARG A 249 25.75 -2.61 -3.44
CA ARG A 249 24.57 -1.78 -3.19
C ARG A 249 23.33 -2.55 -3.58
N TYR A 250 22.49 -2.86 -2.60
CA TYR A 250 21.22 -3.52 -2.85
C TYR A 250 20.38 -2.73 -3.85
N GLN A 251 19.86 -3.42 -4.86
CA GLN A 251 19.00 -2.89 -5.90
C GLN A 251 17.62 -3.53 -5.78
N ASN A 252 16.63 -2.74 -5.38
CA ASN A 252 15.27 -3.21 -5.21
C ASN A 252 14.72 -3.79 -6.53
N GLY A 253 14.14 -4.98 -6.48
CA GLY A 253 13.62 -5.69 -7.64
C GLY A 253 14.67 -6.45 -8.48
N SER A 254 15.98 -6.25 -8.23
CA SER A 254 17.05 -6.95 -8.95
C SER A 254 17.90 -7.84 -8.05
N SER A 255 18.33 -7.33 -6.88
CA SER A 255 19.19 -8.09 -5.97
C SER A 255 18.54 -9.39 -5.54
N VAL A 256 19.32 -10.45 -5.45
CA VAL A 256 18.96 -11.83 -5.12
C VAL A 256 18.12 -12.51 -6.20
N SER A 257 17.10 -11.85 -6.71
CA SER A 257 16.10 -12.38 -7.64
C SER A 257 16.59 -12.57 -9.08
N HIS A 258 17.90 -12.47 -9.31
CA HIS A 258 18.53 -12.62 -10.62
C HIS A 258 19.81 -13.45 -10.54
N LEU A 259 20.27 -13.93 -11.69
CA LEU A 259 21.60 -14.49 -11.87
C LEU A 259 22.65 -13.36 -11.92
N ASP A 260 23.84 -13.64 -11.42
CA ASP A 260 24.94 -12.64 -11.36
C ASP A 260 25.30 -12.12 -12.74
N GLU A 261 25.13 -10.81 -12.95
CA GLU A 261 25.40 -10.13 -14.22
C GLU A 261 26.81 -10.41 -14.75
N ALA A 262 27.81 -10.24 -13.88
CA ALA A 262 29.21 -10.42 -14.26
C ALA A 262 29.54 -11.87 -14.70
N THR A 263 28.82 -12.85 -14.16
CA THR A 263 29.02 -14.26 -14.48
C THR A 263 28.21 -14.71 -15.71
N PHE A 264 27.00 -14.21 -15.88
CA PHE A 264 26.05 -14.78 -16.83
C PHE A 264 25.70 -13.86 -18.02
N ALA A 265 25.98 -12.56 -17.99
CA ALA A 265 25.61 -11.65 -19.10
C ALA A 265 26.16 -12.11 -20.47
N SER A 266 27.29 -12.76 -20.51
CA SER A 266 27.89 -13.31 -21.76
C SER A 266 27.76 -14.84 -21.89
N SER A 267 26.97 -15.50 -21.03
CA SER A 267 26.84 -16.97 -21.02
C SER A 267 25.90 -17.54 -22.08
N GLY A 268 25.36 -16.71 -22.96
CA GLY A 268 24.48 -17.11 -24.05
C GLY A 268 23.13 -17.64 -23.53
N VAL A 269 22.88 -18.95 -23.66
CA VAL A 269 21.58 -19.56 -23.31
C VAL A 269 21.18 -19.43 -21.82
N ASN A 270 22.11 -19.08 -20.92
CA ASN A 270 21.86 -18.99 -19.49
C ASN A 270 21.77 -17.55 -18.95
N SER A 271 21.74 -16.53 -19.84
CA SER A 271 21.69 -15.13 -19.42
C SER A 271 20.29 -14.54 -19.25
N VAL A 272 19.24 -15.33 -19.47
CA VAL A 272 17.85 -14.83 -19.42
C VAL A 272 17.52 -14.12 -18.11
N MET A 273 17.99 -14.62 -16.98
CA MET A 273 17.70 -14.05 -15.67
C MET A 273 18.82 -13.16 -15.12
N THR A 274 19.66 -12.57 -15.97
CA THR A 274 20.48 -11.41 -15.54
C THR A 274 19.60 -10.16 -15.42
N PRO A 275 19.92 -9.20 -14.52
CA PRO A 275 19.02 -8.06 -14.27
C PRO A 275 18.93 -7.06 -15.43
N ASN A 276 19.85 -7.10 -16.39
CA ASN A 276 19.89 -6.17 -17.51
C ASN A 276 19.75 -6.90 -18.84
N LEU A 277 19.01 -6.29 -19.76
CA LEU A 277 18.92 -6.67 -21.16
C LEU A 277 19.56 -5.58 -22.01
N ASP A 278 20.52 -5.93 -22.87
CA ASP A 278 21.15 -4.98 -23.78
C ASP A 278 20.28 -4.73 -25.02
N ALA A 279 20.37 -3.51 -25.57
CA ALA A 279 19.71 -3.21 -26.84
C ALA A 279 20.32 -4.10 -27.96
N GLY A 280 19.45 -4.69 -28.78
CA GLY A 280 19.85 -5.67 -29.80
C GLY A 280 20.02 -7.10 -29.26
N GLU A 281 19.80 -7.34 -27.99
CA GLU A 281 19.84 -8.68 -27.40
C GLU A 281 18.51 -9.40 -27.52
N VAL A 282 18.54 -10.72 -27.86
CA VAL A 282 17.33 -11.52 -28.09
C VAL A 282 17.44 -12.86 -27.38
N PHE A 283 16.41 -13.21 -26.60
CA PHE A 283 16.24 -14.55 -26.05
C PHE A 283 15.20 -15.34 -26.84
N THR A 284 15.52 -16.59 -27.15
CA THR A 284 14.62 -17.51 -27.86
C THR A 284 13.90 -18.48 -26.94
N GLY A 285 14.23 -18.49 -25.63
CA GLY A 285 13.62 -19.32 -24.63
C GLY A 285 14.30 -19.16 -23.27
N PRO A 286 13.77 -19.79 -22.20
CA PRO A 286 14.25 -19.64 -20.82
C PRO A 286 15.66 -20.20 -20.55
N GLY A 287 16.17 -21.04 -21.45
CA GLY A 287 17.45 -21.69 -21.27
C GLY A 287 17.48 -22.83 -20.24
N PRO A 288 18.47 -23.73 -20.34
CA PRO A 288 18.51 -24.94 -19.52
C PRO A 288 18.75 -24.66 -18.04
N LEU A 289 19.53 -23.65 -17.69
CA LEU A 289 19.82 -23.30 -16.29
C LEU A 289 18.56 -22.82 -15.57
N LEU A 290 17.84 -21.85 -16.15
CA LEU A 290 16.60 -21.36 -15.56
C LEU A 290 15.58 -22.46 -15.37
N LEU A 291 15.36 -23.31 -16.39
CA LEU A 291 14.42 -24.44 -16.30
C LEU A 291 14.82 -25.44 -15.21
N ALA A 292 16.11 -25.72 -15.04
CA ALA A 292 16.61 -26.61 -14.01
C ALA A 292 16.42 -26.02 -12.60
N MET A 293 16.66 -24.72 -12.42
CA MET A 293 16.41 -24.03 -11.15
C MET A 293 14.91 -23.99 -10.82
N MET A 294 14.05 -23.81 -11.81
CA MET A 294 12.59 -23.85 -11.60
C MET A 294 12.10 -25.26 -11.27
N GLU A 295 12.72 -26.31 -11.82
CA GLU A 295 12.41 -27.69 -11.44
C GLU A 295 12.85 -28.00 -10.00
N ASP A 296 13.97 -27.46 -9.53
CA ASP A 296 14.36 -27.53 -8.11
C ASP A 296 13.25 -26.99 -7.19
N MET A 297 12.62 -25.86 -7.55
CA MET A 297 11.56 -25.24 -6.74
C MET A 297 10.29 -26.09 -6.62
N ARG A 298 10.10 -27.08 -7.48
CA ARG A 298 9.00 -28.07 -7.39
C ARG A 298 9.26 -29.16 -6.37
N ASN A 299 10.48 -29.26 -5.89
CA ASN A 299 10.92 -30.29 -4.96
C ASN A 299 11.09 -29.73 -3.55
N LYS A 300 11.07 -30.62 -2.58
CA LYS A 300 11.40 -30.26 -1.21
C LYS A 300 12.89 -29.90 -1.12
N PRO A 301 13.25 -28.67 -0.70
CA PRO A 301 14.63 -28.35 -0.49
C PRO A 301 15.26 -29.26 0.56
N PRO A 302 16.58 -29.56 0.48
CA PRO A 302 17.30 -30.25 1.54
C PRO A 302 17.02 -29.62 2.90
N ALA A 303 17.05 -30.40 3.97
CA ALA A 303 16.92 -29.85 5.32
C ALA A 303 18.03 -28.80 5.53
N GLY A 304 17.64 -27.61 6.04
CA GLY A 304 18.60 -26.59 6.42
C GLY A 304 19.41 -27.03 7.62
N ILE A 305 20.40 -26.22 7.97
CA ILE A 305 21.09 -26.34 9.26
C ILE A 305 20.01 -26.21 10.33
N ALA A 306 19.81 -27.25 11.08
CA ALA A 306 18.64 -27.51 11.90
C ALA A 306 18.32 -26.34 12.83
N VAL A 307 17.10 -25.91 12.82
CA VAL A 307 16.57 -24.99 13.83
C VAL A 307 15.40 -25.70 14.50
N GLY A 308 15.67 -26.28 15.66
CA GLY A 308 14.63 -26.96 16.43
C GLY A 308 13.73 -26.01 17.21
N ILE A 309 14.13 -24.76 17.43
CA ILE A 309 13.42 -23.76 18.24
C ILE A 309 12.95 -22.58 17.39
N PRO A 310 11.87 -21.86 17.75
CA PRO A 310 11.39 -20.70 17.00
C PRO A 310 12.43 -19.57 17.02
N ASN A 311 12.45 -18.76 15.97
CA ASN A 311 13.10 -17.46 16.00
C ASN A 311 12.36 -16.51 16.95
N PRO A 312 13.01 -15.44 17.44
CA PRO A 312 12.34 -14.39 18.20
C PRO A 312 11.21 -13.72 17.45
N VAL A 313 10.20 -13.23 18.17
CA VAL A 313 9.16 -12.38 17.60
C VAL A 313 9.75 -11.07 17.06
N ARG A 314 9.04 -10.42 16.14
CA ARG A 314 9.48 -9.17 15.52
C ARG A 314 8.56 -8.01 15.90
N ASN A 315 9.04 -6.79 15.73
CA ASN A 315 8.24 -5.57 15.86
C ASN A 315 7.41 -5.53 17.16
N LEU A 316 8.04 -5.94 18.28
CA LEU A 316 7.38 -5.86 19.59
C LEU A 316 7.06 -4.41 19.92
N ASN A 317 5.78 -4.12 20.10
CA ASN A 317 5.29 -2.81 20.49
C ASN A 317 4.31 -2.92 21.66
N VAL A 318 4.32 -1.95 22.59
CA VAL A 318 3.45 -1.93 23.75
C VAL A 318 2.74 -0.59 23.86
N LEU A 319 1.43 -0.58 23.66
CA LEU A 319 0.58 0.58 23.85
C LEU A 319 0.04 0.64 25.26
N VAL A 320 0.18 1.78 25.93
CA VAL A 320 -0.39 2.01 27.26
C VAL A 320 -1.88 2.31 27.18
N SER A 321 -2.63 1.80 28.15
CA SER A 321 -4.06 2.06 28.35
C SER A 321 -4.31 2.25 29.86
N ASP A 322 -5.54 2.63 30.26
CA ASP A 322 -5.89 2.71 31.66
C ASP A 322 -5.74 1.34 32.31
N SER A 323 -4.88 1.27 33.35
CA SER A 323 -4.61 0.07 34.18
C SER A 323 -4.28 -1.19 33.35
N SER A 324 -3.77 -1.00 32.10
CA SER A 324 -3.49 -2.09 31.15
C SER A 324 -2.47 -1.68 30.11
N ALA A 325 -1.99 -2.68 29.34
CA ALA A 325 -1.15 -2.47 28.18
C ALA A 325 -1.52 -3.47 27.07
N ILE A 326 -1.46 -3.03 25.82
CA ILE A 326 -1.68 -3.86 24.65
C ILE A 326 -0.31 -4.18 24.05
N ILE A 327 0.04 -5.44 24.06
CA ILE A 327 1.31 -5.97 23.58
C ILE A 327 1.06 -6.56 22.20
N THR A 328 1.71 -6.00 21.19
CA THR A 328 1.65 -6.47 19.81
C THR A 328 3.02 -6.87 19.32
N PHE A 329 3.07 -7.87 18.47
CA PHE A 329 4.28 -8.35 17.84
C PHE A 329 3.92 -9.06 16.55
N ASP A 330 4.86 -9.08 15.62
CA ASP A 330 4.76 -9.89 14.41
C ASP A 330 5.30 -11.29 14.67
N LEU A 331 4.82 -12.25 13.86
CA LEU A 331 5.30 -13.62 13.89
C LEU A 331 6.82 -13.66 13.69
N PRO A 332 7.53 -14.64 14.28
CA PRO A 332 8.91 -14.89 13.92
C PRO A 332 9.08 -15.00 12.41
N ALA A 333 10.14 -14.41 11.89
CA ALA A 333 10.52 -14.67 10.52
C ALA A 333 11.04 -16.11 10.39
N ASN A 334 10.92 -16.65 9.20
CA ASN A 334 11.53 -17.93 8.88
C ASN A 334 11.11 -19.08 9.83
N VAL A 335 9.80 -19.27 9.94
CA VAL A 335 9.19 -20.36 10.76
C VAL A 335 9.40 -21.77 10.18
N ARG A 336 10.17 -21.92 9.11
CA ARG A 336 10.34 -23.16 8.36
C ARG A 336 10.75 -24.34 9.21
N ALA A 337 11.61 -24.13 10.20
CA ALA A 337 12.15 -25.21 11.01
C ALA A 337 11.39 -25.44 12.32
N ALA A 338 10.52 -24.47 12.69
CA ALA A 338 9.84 -24.54 13.97
C ALA A 338 8.56 -23.69 13.98
N GLN A 339 7.43 -24.33 13.69
CA GLN A 339 6.14 -23.68 13.88
C GLN A 339 5.99 -23.25 15.34
N VAL A 340 5.61 -21.99 15.56
CA VAL A 340 5.34 -21.48 16.89
C VAL A 340 4.03 -22.09 17.39
N LYS A 341 4.06 -22.68 18.58
CA LYS A 341 2.89 -23.23 19.24
C LYS A 341 2.17 -22.18 20.07
N ASN A 342 2.94 -21.39 20.82
CA ASN A 342 2.45 -20.33 21.68
C ASN A 342 3.53 -19.25 21.89
N TYR A 343 3.12 -18.14 22.48
CA TYR A 343 3.99 -17.07 22.95
C TYR A 343 3.85 -16.92 24.45
N VAL A 344 4.97 -16.76 25.15
CA VAL A 344 5.02 -16.43 26.58
C VAL A 344 5.28 -14.94 26.72
N ILE A 345 4.35 -14.25 27.34
CA ILE A 345 4.47 -12.85 27.72
C ILE A 345 4.88 -12.79 29.20
N LYS A 346 5.98 -12.12 29.51
CA LYS A 346 6.45 -11.94 30.89
C LYS A 346 6.51 -10.46 31.25
N ASN A 347 5.86 -10.08 32.32
CA ASN A 347 6.04 -8.78 32.95
C ASN A 347 7.33 -8.84 33.80
N LEU A 348 8.37 -8.15 33.37
CA LEU A 348 9.69 -8.22 33.99
C LEU A 348 9.73 -7.58 35.40
N LYS A 349 8.80 -6.64 35.68
CA LYS A 349 8.71 -6.01 36.99
C LYS A 349 8.07 -6.93 38.06
N THR A 350 7.01 -7.63 37.67
CA THR A 350 6.22 -8.46 38.63
C THR A 350 6.57 -9.94 38.53
N GLY A 351 7.27 -10.37 37.49
CA GLY A 351 7.55 -11.77 37.22
C GLY A 351 6.35 -12.56 36.67
N VAL A 352 5.16 -11.93 36.58
CA VAL A 352 3.95 -12.61 36.07
C VAL A 352 4.12 -12.96 34.61
N THR A 353 3.77 -14.21 34.27
CA THR A 353 3.78 -14.75 32.92
C THR A 353 2.36 -15.08 32.46
N ALA A 354 2.13 -14.92 31.16
CA ALA A 354 0.90 -15.35 30.47
C ALA A 354 1.26 -16.03 29.15
N THR A 355 0.42 -16.93 28.69
CA THR A 355 0.58 -17.60 27.39
C THR A 355 -0.54 -17.16 26.46
N THR A 356 -0.19 -16.88 25.22
CA THR A 356 -1.14 -16.56 24.16
C THR A 356 -0.78 -17.32 22.87
N SER A 357 -1.76 -17.61 22.05
CA SER A 357 -1.53 -18.21 20.71
C SER A 357 -1.33 -17.16 19.61
N SER A 358 -1.59 -15.88 19.89
CA SER A 358 -1.54 -14.82 18.90
C SER A 358 -1.29 -13.43 19.51
N SER A 359 -0.87 -12.50 18.68
CA SER A 359 -0.91 -11.06 18.91
C SER A 359 -2.28 -10.51 18.49
N PRO A 360 -2.84 -9.48 19.17
CA PRO A 360 -2.32 -8.82 20.36
C PRO A 360 -2.63 -9.57 21.67
N TYR A 361 -1.84 -9.31 22.72
CA TYR A 361 -2.12 -9.69 24.09
C TYR A 361 -2.41 -8.47 24.96
N ILE A 362 -3.43 -8.53 25.84
CA ILE A 362 -3.79 -7.42 26.75
C ILE A 362 -3.37 -7.78 28.18
N ALA A 363 -2.32 -7.12 28.66
CA ALA A 363 -1.91 -7.18 30.07
C ALA A 363 -2.81 -6.28 30.90
N LYS A 364 -3.59 -6.86 31.82
CA LYS A 364 -4.54 -6.16 32.71
C LYS A 364 -4.00 -6.04 34.14
N GLY A 365 -4.63 -5.18 34.95
CA GLY A 365 -4.33 -5.02 36.37
C GLY A 365 -3.01 -4.29 36.63
N LEU A 366 -2.53 -3.49 35.71
CA LEU A 366 -1.36 -2.64 35.89
C LEU A 366 -1.72 -1.41 36.74
N LYS A 367 -0.78 -0.93 37.54
CA LYS A 367 -0.96 0.30 38.29
C LYS A 367 -0.57 1.50 37.42
N ASN A 368 -1.49 2.43 37.24
CA ASN A 368 -1.22 3.70 36.58
C ASN A 368 -0.09 4.47 37.28
N GLY A 369 0.79 5.11 36.50
CA GLY A 369 1.96 5.82 37.01
C GLY A 369 3.16 4.94 37.38
N ALA A 370 3.05 3.61 37.31
CA ALA A 370 4.17 2.70 37.53
C ALA A 370 4.78 2.22 36.23
N SER A 371 6.12 2.17 36.14
CA SER A 371 6.84 1.70 34.96
C SER A 371 6.83 0.18 34.87
N TYR A 372 6.64 -0.39 33.69
CA TYR A 372 6.67 -1.82 33.35
C TYR A 372 7.46 -2.06 32.09
N THR A 373 8.08 -3.23 32.00
CA THR A 373 8.76 -3.75 30.82
C THR A 373 8.25 -5.17 30.58
N PHE A 374 7.98 -5.52 29.34
CA PHE A 374 7.49 -6.83 28.96
C PHE A 374 8.51 -7.54 28.07
N SER A 375 8.58 -8.86 28.18
CA SER A 375 9.26 -9.68 27.19
C SER A 375 8.31 -10.68 26.56
N VAL A 376 8.56 -11.00 25.29
CA VAL A 376 7.82 -11.99 24.51
C VAL A 376 8.79 -13.03 24.02
N THR A 377 8.44 -14.30 24.24
CA THR A 377 9.21 -15.46 23.82
C THR A 377 8.30 -16.37 22.98
N ALA A 378 8.72 -16.74 21.80
CA ALA A 378 8.03 -17.73 20.97
C ALA A 378 8.46 -19.14 21.40
N ILE A 379 7.52 -20.07 21.53
CA ILE A 379 7.79 -21.45 21.99
C ILE A 379 7.15 -22.50 21.07
N ASN A 380 7.82 -23.62 20.96
CA ASN A 380 7.29 -24.85 20.39
C ASN A 380 7.74 -26.07 21.22
N ASP A 381 7.49 -27.29 20.72
CA ASP A 381 7.83 -28.53 21.43
C ASP A 381 9.35 -28.77 21.54
N ASN A 382 10.17 -28.10 20.73
CA ASN A 382 11.63 -28.24 20.74
C ASN A 382 12.33 -27.22 21.64
N GLY A 383 11.63 -26.16 22.07
CA GLY A 383 12.19 -25.15 22.94
C GLY A 383 11.61 -23.74 22.76
N SER A 384 12.36 -22.77 23.25
CA SER A 384 11.97 -21.37 23.30
C SER A 384 12.96 -20.50 22.51
N SER A 385 12.46 -19.49 21.82
CA SER A 385 13.30 -18.44 21.25
C SER A 385 14.00 -17.62 22.33
N ASP A 386 14.96 -16.80 21.93
CA ASP A 386 15.39 -15.68 22.74
C ASP A 386 14.21 -14.72 22.99
N PRO A 387 14.13 -14.13 24.21
CA PRO A 387 13.08 -13.17 24.52
C PRO A 387 13.35 -11.82 23.86
N VAL A 388 12.33 -11.23 23.23
CA VAL A 388 12.35 -9.83 22.79
C VAL A 388 11.74 -8.98 23.88
N THR A 389 12.42 -7.90 24.23
CA THR A 389 12.03 -7.03 25.36
C THR A 389 11.56 -5.68 24.84
N SER A 390 10.45 -5.18 25.39
CA SER A 390 9.91 -3.86 25.08
C SER A 390 10.71 -2.74 25.76
N ASP A 391 10.56 -1.52 25.26
CA ASP A 391 10.87 -0.32 26.04
C ASP A 391 10.02 -0.24 27.30
N PRO A 392 10.49 0.46 28.36
CA PRO A 392 9.69 0.72 29.55
C PRO A 392 8.46 1.54 29.22
N ILE A 393 7.29 1.09 29.71
CA ILE A 393 6.01 1.80 29.54
C ILE A 393 5.40 2.15 30.90
N THR A 394 4.59 3.21 30.92
CA THR A 394 3.88 3.65 32.14
C THR A 394 2.39 3.78 31.80
N PRO A 395 1.52 2.86 32.27
CA PRO A 395 0.08 2.98 32.12
C PRO A 395 -0.43 4.29 32.73
N ILE A 396 -1.42 4.89 32.11
CA ILE A 396 -1.95 6.21 32.49
C ILE A 396 -3.46 6.11 32.51
N ALA A 397 -4.08 6.67 33.56
CA ALA A 397 -5.53 6.78 33.67
C ALA A 397 -6.09 7.60 32.50
N GLY A 398 -7.14 7.13 31.87
CA GLY A 398 -7.75 7.77 30.71
C GLY A 398 -8.66 6.83 29.94
N TRP A 399 -8.72 7.04 28.62
CA TRP A 399 -9.55 6.21 27.75
C TRP A 399 -8.98 4.80 27.60
N LYS A 400 -9.88 3.82 27.56
CA LYS A 400 -9.52 2.43 27.31
C LYS A 400 -9.30 2.19 25.82
N ILE A 401 -8.30 1.37 25.50
CA ILE A 401 -7.94 1.03 24.12
C ILE A 401 -8.37 -0.40 23.83
N ASN A 402 -9.05 -0.58 22.70
CA ASN A 402 -9.45 -1.89 22.16
C ASN A 402 -8.92 -2.05 20.73
N PRO A 403 -8.11 -3.06 20.42
CA PRO A 403 -7.59 -3.28 19.08
C PRO A 403 -8.71 -3.58 18.07
N ILE A 404 -8.64 -2.97 16.88
CA ILE A 404 -9.46 -3.30 15.71
C ILE A 404 -8.62 -4.07 14.70
N ASP A 405 -7.48 -3.51 14.30
CA ASP A 405 -6.52 -4.14 13.41
C ASP A 405 -5.09 -3.92 13.94
N SER A 406 -4.47 -4.99 14.40
CA SER A 406 -3.09 -4.97 14.90
C SER A 406 -2.05 -5.20 13.81
N SER A 407 -2.47 -5.59 12.61
CA SER A 407 -1.58 -5.83 11.45
C SER A 407 -1.30 -4.59 10.63
N SER A 408 -2.04 -3.51 10.83
CA SER A 408 -1.93 -2.29 10.05
C SER A 408 -2.33 -1.08 10.87
N ASP A 409 -1.55 -0.03 10.81
CA ASP A 409 -2.03 1.31 11.14
C ASP A 409 -2.88 1.86 10.00
N ALA A 410 -3.69 2.85 10.32
CA ALA A 410 -4.52 3.53 9.35
C ALA A 410 -3.90 4.86 8.99
N ARG A 411 -3.77 5.12 7.69
CA ARG A 411 -3.67 6.47 7.15
C ARG A 411 -4.98 6.81 6.44
N TYR A 412 -5.35 8.08 6.45
CA TYR A 412 -6.56 8.58 5.79
C TYR A 412 -7.83 7.86 6.26
N LEU A 413 -7.99 7.73 7.58
CA LEU A 413 -9.09 7.01 8.21
C LEU A 413 -10.42 7.76 8.07
N VAL A 414 -11.43 7.09 7.57
CA VAL A 414 -12.82 7.58 7.52
C VAL A 414 -13.79 6.57 8.10
N SER A 415 -14.93 7.05 8.56
CA SER A 415 -15.95 6.22 9.20
C SER A 415 -17.36 6.50 8.66
N GLY A 416 -18.22 5.51 8.79
CA GLY A 416 -19.62 5.58 8.41
C GLY A 416 -20.43 4.44 8.99
N LYS A 417 -21.55 4.14 8.33
CA LYS A 417 -22.35 2.94 8.59
C LYS A 417 -22.59 2.20 7.29
N LEU A 418 -22.56 0.89 7.33
CA LEU A 418 -22.97 0.02 6.23
C LEU A 418 -23.99 -0.98 6.76
N ALA A 419 -25.19 -1.02 6.17
CA ALA A 419 -26.32 -1.82 6.67
C ALA A 419 -26.61 -1.61 8.17
N ASN A 420 -26.53 -0.36 8.62
CA ASN A 420 -26.66 0.09 10.01
C ASN A 420 -25.53 -0.37 10.97
N GLN A 421 -24.53 -1.08 10.48
CA GLN A 421 -23.36 -1.48 11.27
C GLN A 421 -22.22 -0.48 11.12
N PRO A 422 -21.38 -0.31 12.14
CA PRO A 422 -20.18 0.51 12.04
C PRO A 422 -19.28 0.07 10.89
N PHE A 423 -18.82 1.05 10.14
CA PHE A 423 -17.96 0.90 8.99
C PHE A 423 -16.76 1.84 9.09
N LEU A 424 -15.60 1.32 8.78
CA LEU A 424 -14.36 2.07 8.67
C LEU A 424 -13.73 1.80 7.30
N ALA A 425 -13.11 2.83 6.72
CA ALA A 425 -12.21 2.65 5.60
C ALA A 425 -10.90 3.39 5.89
N TYR A 426 -9.79 2.81 5.48
CA TYR A 426 -8.45 3.35 5.70
C TYR A 426 -7.46 2.80 4.68
N ILE A 427 -6.40 3.55 4.46
CA ILE A 427 -5.24 3.08 3.68
C ILE A 427 -4.23 2.50 4.66
N SER A 428 -3.75 1.29 4.39
CA SER A 428 -2.66 0.69 5.16
C SER A 428 -1.35 1.42 4.89
N SER A 429 -0.69 1.95 5.92
CA SER A 429 0.61 2.60 5.76
C SER A 429 1.70 1.65 5.28
N LYS A 430 1.60 0.37 5.67
CA LYS A 430 2.58 -0.67 5.32
C LYS A 430 2.48 -1.11 3.86
N THR A 431 1.26 -1.30 3.34
CA THR A 431 1.05 -1.91 2.02
C THR A 431 0.52 -0.94 0.96
N GLY A 432 0.02 0.24 1.36
CA GLY A 432 -0.64 1.16 0.45
C GLY A 432 -1.98 0.65 -0.08
N THR A 433 -2.62 -0.31 0.58
CA THR A 433 -3.89 -0.90 0.15
C THR A 433 -5.08 -0.23 0.82
N LEU A 434 -6.20 -0.10 0.10
CA LEU A 434 -7.46 0.34 0.66
C LEU A 434 -8.14 -0.81 1.40
N ARG A 435 -8.36 -0.62 2.69
CA ARG A 435 -8.98 -1.60 3.59
C ARG A 435 -10.29 -1.07 4.14
N ILE A 436 -11.19 -1.98 4.40
CA ILE A 436 -12.42 -1.71 5.17
C ILE A 436 -12.48 -2.60 6.40
N ALA A 437 -13.09 -2.09 7.46
CA ALA A 437 -13.46 -2.87 8.63
C ALA A 437 -14.94 -2.68 8.92
N THR A 438 -15.68 -3.77 9.05
CA THR A 438 -17.11 -3.80 9.40
C THR A 438 -17.32 -4.55 10.69
N TYR A 439 -18.18 -4.01 11.56
CA TYR A 439 -18.49 -4.62 12.85
C TYR A 439 -19.80 -5.39 12.79
N ASN A 440 -19.80 -6.67 13.16
CA ASN A 440 -20.99 -7.52 13.10
C ASN A 440 -21.74 -7.65 14.44
N GLY A 441 -21.42 -6.81 15.41
CA GLY A 441 -21.96 -6.88 16.78
C GLY A 441 -21.04 -7.58 17.79
N SER A 442 -20.02 -8.32 17.32
CA SER A 442 -19.08 -9.06 18.16
C SER A 442 -17.62 -8.85 17.75
N ILE A 443 -17.32 -8.93 16.47
CA ILE A 443 -15.97 -8.83 15.93
C ILE A 443 -15.88 -7.86 14.76
N TRP A 444 -14.71 -7.33 14.52
CA TRP A 444 -14.36 -6.57 13.33
C TRP A 444 -13.91 -7.50 12.20
N LYS A 445 -14.65 -7.49 11.08
CA LYS A 445 -14.21 -8.15 9.84
C LYS A 445 -13.43 -7.14 9.02
N LYS A 446 -12.20 -7.48 8.67
CA LYS A 446 -11.28 -6.66 7.86
C LYS A 446 -11.19 -7.25 6.45
N THR A 447 -11.17 -6.39 5.45
CA THR A 447 -11.10 -6.81 4.04
C THR A 447 -10.28 -5.79 3.27
N VAL A 448 -9.31 -6.23 2.48
CA VAL A 448 -8.66 -5.41 1.45
C VAL A 448 -9.60 -5.35 0.27
N ILE A 449 -9.88 -4.15 -0.22
CA ILE A 449 -10.82 -3.96 -1.32
C ILE A 449 -10.19 -3.40 -2.59
N ASP A 450 -9.05 -2.70 -2.52
CA ASP A 450 -8.30 -2.21 -3.68
C ASP A 450 -6.80 -2.03 -3.34
N GLY A 451 -5.95 -1.87 -4.35
CA GLY A 451 -4.51 -1.71 -4.21
C GLY A 451 -3.73 -3.02 -4.36
N MET A 452 -4.38 -4.10 -4.82
CA MET A 452 -3.78 -5.43 -4.98
C MET A 452 -4.11 -6.08 -6.32
N GLY A 453 -4.67 -5.32 -7.23
CA GLY A 453 -5.15 -5.86 -8.50
C GLY A 453 -6.46 -6.64 -8.37
N GLY A 454 -6.85 -7.30 -9.44
CA GLY A 454 -8.04 -8.13 -9.55
C GLY A 454 -9.09 -7.57 -10.50
N VAL A 455 -10.24 -8.26 -10.57
CA VAL A 455 -11.34 -7.91 -11.47
C VAL A 455 -12.17 -6.73 -10.95
N GLY A 456 -12.97 -6.12 -11.83
CA GLY A 456 -13.96 -5.11 -11.45
C GLY A 456 -13.42 -3.70 -11.28
N GLY A 457 -12.32 -3.35 -11.97
CA GLY A 457 -11.74 -2.01 -11.97
C GLY A 457 -10.80 -1.74 -10.80
N ARG A 458 -10.34 -2.78 -10.08
CA ARG A 458 -9.31 -2.66 -9.04
C ARG A 458 -7.95 -2.34 -9.64
N THR A 459 -7.13 -1.60 -8.88
CA THR A 459 -5.72 -1.38 -9.22
C THR A 459 -4.81 -2.24 -8.35
N ASN A 460 -3.61 -2.50 -8.84
CA ASN A 460 -2.51 -3.09 -8.08
C ASN A 460 -1.50 -2.03 -7.60
N HIS A 461 -1.81 -0.76 -7.78
CA HIS A 461 -0.95 0.35 -7.43
C HIS A 461 -1.04 0.68 -5.94
N LYS A 462 0.01 1.34 -5.45
CA LYS A 462 0.01 1.93 -4.11
C LYS A 462 -1.02 3.07 -4.04
N LEU A 463 -1.95 2.95 -3.13
CA LEU A 463 -3.00 3.93 -2.86
C LEU A 463 -2.60 4.87 -1.72
N GLY A 464 -3.12 6.09 -1.73
CA GLY A 464 -2.82 7.08 -0.69
C GLY A 464 -3.29 8.47 -1.07
N GLY A 465 -2.51 9.48 -0.65
CA GLY A 465 -2.80 10.90 -0.87
C GLY A 465 -3.93 11.40 0.03
N HIS A 466 -5.08 10.72 0.01
CA HIS A 466 -6.25 11.07 0.81
C HIS A 466 -7.26 9.92 0.83
N LEU A 467 -8.33 10.07 1.64
CA LEU A 467 -9.53 9.24 1.60
C LEU A 467 -10.72 10.09 2.03
N SER A 468 -11.76 10.13 1.22
CA SER A 468 -13.02 10.80 1.56
C SER A 468 -14.21 9.86 1.42
N ILE A 469 -15.26 10.11 2.21
CA ILE A 469 -16.44 9.27 2.29
C ILE A 469 -17.71 10.10 2.22
N CYS A 470 -18.66 9.65 1.44
CA CYS A 470 -20.05 10.09 1.53
C CYS A 470 -21.01 8.90 1.39
N THR A 471 -22.15 8.99 2.03
CA THR A 471 -23.08 7.86 2.13
C THR A 471 -24.49 8.28 1.75
N PHE A 472 -25.20 7.39 1.05
CA PHE A 472 -26.59 7.59 0.68
C PHE A 472 -27.43 6.35 1.03
N GLY A 473 -28.69 6.59 1.36
CA GLY A 473 -29.62 5.51 1.72
C GLY A 473 -29.46 5.01 3.14
N SER A 474 -30.15 3.92 3.48
CA SER A 474 -30.11 3.30 4.80
C SER A 474 -30.39 1.80 4.72
N GLY A 475 -29.99 1.04 5.75
CA GLY A 475 -30.19 -0.39 5.84
C GLY A 475 -29.56 -1.13 4.65
N SER A 476 -30.29 -2.08 4.07
CA SER A 476 -29.81 -2.89 2.92
C SER A 476 -29.65 -2.10 1.61
N ARG A 477 -30.20 -0.89 1.53
CA ARG A 477 -30.08 0.00 0.37
C ARG A 477 -29.00 1.07 0.55
N GLN A 478 -28.22 0.98 1.60
CA GLN A 478 -27.15 1.94 1.84
C GLN A 478 -26.02 1.77 0.85
N VAL A 479 -25.54 2.88 0.32
CA VAL A 479 -24.39 2.96 -0.57
C VAL A 479 -23.36 3.87 0.06
N ILE A 480 -22.13 3.42 0.11
CA ILE A 480 -20.96 4.21 0.51
C ILE A 480 -20.15 4.51 -0.75
N HIS A 481 -19.78 5.76 -0.89
CA HIS A 481 -18.84 6.22 -1.89
C HIS A 481 -17.53 6.61 -1.20
N LEU A 482 -16.43 5.99 -1.63
CA LEU A 482 -15.07 6.33 -1.20
C LEU A 482 -14.30 6.92 -2.37
N PHE A 483 -13.58 8.02 -2.12
CA PHE A 483 -12.66 8.62 -3.09
C PHE A 483 -11.26 8.64 -2.50
N TYR A 484 -10.27 8.23 -3.30
CA TYR A 484 -8.89 8.04 -2.86
C TYR A 484 -7.93 8.17 -4.04
N GLY A 485 -6.66 8.42 -3.76
CA GLY A 485 -5.62 8.58 -4.77
C GLY A 485 -4.96 7.26 -5.16
N ASP A 486 -4.68 7.10 -6.43
CA ASP A 486 -3.71 6.17 -6.99
C ASP A 486 -2.38 6.92 -7.13
N LEU A 487 -1.37 6.53 -6.35
CA LEU A 487 -0.09 7.26 -6.28
C LEU A 487 0.89 6.92 -7.41
N ILE A 488 0.53 5.99 -8.28
CA ILE A 488 1.36 5.60 -9.43
C ILE A 488 0.85 6.29 -10.70
N ASP A 489 -0.47 6.21 -10.93
CA ASP A 489 -1.09 6.86 -12.08
C ASP A 489 -1.49 8.31 -11.80
N ASN A 490 -1.39 8.76 -10.54
CA ASN A 490 -1.83 10.07 -10.07
C ASN A 490 -3.33 10.33 -10.28
N ASP A 491 -4.11 9.26 -10.28
CA ASP A 491 -5.55 9.29 -10.53
C ASP A 491 -6.36 9.52 -9.26
N LEU A 492 -7.52 10.17 -9.41
CA LEU A 492 -8.61 10.12 -8.44
C LEU A 492 -9.46 8.89 -8.71
N ARG A 493 -9.51 7.97 -7.78
CA ARG A 493 -10.30 6.75 -7.86
C ARG A 493 -11.56 6.84 -7.00
N HIS A 494 -12.57 6.06 -7.39
CA HIS A 494 -13.85 5.94 -6.70
C HIS A 494 -14.22 4.49 -6.48
N ALA A 495 -14.56 4.13 -5.24
CA ALA A 495 -15.17 2.86 -4.90
C ALA A 495 -16.64 3.06 -4.48
N THR A 496 -17.54 2.31 -5.08
CA THR A 496 -18.93 2.18 -4.64
C THR A 496 -19.09 0.91 -3.83
N ILE A 497 -19.50 1.03 -2.58
CA ILE A 497 -19.62 -0.08 -1.64
C ILE A 497 -21.08 -0.24 -1.23
N THR A 498 -21.60 -1.43 -1.42
CA THR A 498 -22.92 -1.85 -0.93
C THR A 498 -22.74 -2.98 0.10
N PRO A 499 -23.78 -3.40 0.83
CA PRO A 499 -23.66 -4.53 1.74
C PRO A 499 -23.22 -5.86 1.08
N THR A 500 -23.34 -5.97 -0.26
CA THR A 500 -23.13 -7.22 -1.00
C THR A 500 -22.14 -7.11 -2.14
N SER A 501 -21.66 -5.91 -2.50
CA SER A 501 -20.78 -5.73 -3.66
C SER A 501 -19.87 -4.52 -3.56
N TYR A 502 -18.78 -4.56 -4.33
CA TYR A 502 -17.83 -3.46 -4.55
C TYR A 502 -17.69 -3.21 -6.05
N ALA A 503 -17.61 -1.93 -6.45
CA ALA A 503 -17.31 -1.53 -7.81
C ALA A 503 -16.32 -0.37 -7.79
N PHE A 504 -15.37 -0.35 -8.73
CA PHE A 504 -14.26 0.60 -8.77
C PHE A 504 -14.20 1.27 -10.14
N GLU A 505 -13.81 2.54 -10.16
CA GLU A 505 -13.59 3.31 -11.38
C GLU A 505 -12.58 4.44 -11.15
N VAL A 506 -11.96 4.91 -12.22
CA VAL A 506 -11.19 6.15 -12.23
C VAL A 506 -12.16 7.30 -12.49
N VAL A 507 -12.08 8.36 -11.67
CA VAL A 507 -12.86 9.58 -11.84
C VAL A 507 -12.13 10.55 -12.76
N ASP A 508 -10.87 10.81 -12.48
CA ASP A 508 -10.02 11.77 -13.20
C ASP A 508 -8.53 11.41 -13.04
N GLY A 509 -7.67 11.96 -13.91
CA GLY A 509 -6.21 11.79 -13.88
C GLY A 509 -5.62 11.58 -15.26
N ASN A 510 -5.11 10.40 -15.55
CA ASN A 510 -4.46 10.05 -16.82
C ASN A 510 -5.39 9.86 -18.03
N ALA A 511 -6.70 9.86 -17.82
CA ALA A 511 -7.63 9.65 -18.91
C ALA A 511 -7.57 10.82 -19.92
N PRO A 512 -7.17 10.61 -21.16
CA PRO A 512 -7.17 11.64 -22.20
C PRO A 512 -8.60 11.88 -22.66
N THR A 513 -9.46 12.42 -21.81
CA THR A 513 -10.78 12.84 -22.24
C THR A 513 -10.70 14.32 -22.60
N VAL A 514 -10.81 14.57 -23.88
CA VAL A 514 -10.97 15.90 -24.49
C VAL A 514 -12.35 16.45 -24.10
N GLN A 515 -12.61 16.67 -22.80
CA GLN A 515 -13.80 17.37 -22.36
C GLN A 515 -13.39 18.71 -21.78
N PRO A 516 -13.90 19.83 -22.29
CA PRO A 516 -13.68 21.13 -21.67
C PRO A 516 -14.31 21.12 -20.26
N TYR A 517 -13.72 21.85 -19.32
CA TYR A 517 -14.42 22.19 -18.10
C TYR A 517 -15.64 23.05 -18.44
N ASP A 518 -16.80 22.74 -17.86
CA ASP A 518 -18.09 23.38 -18.21
C ASP A 518 -18.12 24.92 -18.10
N GLN A 519 -17.10 25.54 -17.54
CA GLN A 519 -17.05 27.01 -17.35
C GLN A 519 -15.82 27.69 -17.94
N LEU A 520 -14.93 26.98 -18.58
CA LEU A 520 -13.72 27.50 -19.18
C LEU A 520 -13.46 26.82 -20.53
N ASP A 521 -13.02 27.58 -21.52
CA ASP A 521 -12.43 27.07 -22.78
C ASP A 521 -11.08 26.36 -22.50
N ARG A 522 -11.06 25.45 -21.54
CA ARG A 522 -9.87 24.68 -21.13
C ARG A 522 -10.09 23.20 -21.42
N VAL A 523 -9.16 22.65 -22.17
CA VAL A 523 -9.06 21.20 -22.36
C VAL A 523 -8.50 20.60 -21.10
N ARG A 524 -9.14 19.54 -20.55
CA ARG A 524 -8.55 18.71 -19.49
C ARG A 524 -7.25 18.10 -19.98
N THR A 525 -6.18 18.34 -19.24
CA THR A 525 -4.89 17.69 -19.45
C THR A 525 -4.72 16.59 -18.40
N ALA A 526 -3.90 15.59 -18.70
CA ALA A 526 -3.45 14.64 -17.68
C ALA A 526 -2.80 15.40 -16.53
N SER A 527 -3.27 15.18 -15.30
CA SER A 527 -2.87 15.91 -14.10
C SER A 527 -2.80 14.99 -12.91
N ASP A 528 -1.99 15.34 -11.91
CA ASP A 528 -2.03 14.68 -10.60
C ASP A 528 -3.23 15.20 -9.81
N VAL A 529 -4.20 14.30 -9.60
CA VAL A 529 -5.44 14.55 -8.84
C VAL A 529 -5.60 13.58 -7.67
N SER A 530 -4.50 12.94 -7.26
CA SER A 530 -4.48 11.90 -6.24
C SER A 530 -4.41 12.42 -4.80
N VAL A 531 -4.20 13.73 -4.57
CA VAL A 531 -3.72 14.25 -3.28
C VAL A 531 -4.80 14.69 -2.31
N ALA A 532 -5.96 15.15 -2.76
CA ALA A 532 -7.04 15.64 -1.88
C ALA A 532 -8.41 15.54 -2.53
N SER A 533 -9.42 15.10 -1.78
CA SER A 533 -10.83 15.16 -2.20
C SER A 533 -11.81 15.31 -1.05
N ALA A 534 -13.03 15.75 -1.39
CA ALA A 534 -14.21 15.71 -0.54
C ALA A 534 -15.44 15.41 -1.38
N CYS A 535 -16.44 14.73 -0.83
CA CYS A 535 -17.65 14.39 -1.57
C CYS A 535 -18.92 14.71 -0.82
N VAL A 536 -19.99 14.92 -1.59
CA VAL A 536 -21.38 14.95 -1.10
C VAL A 536 -22.28 14.12 -2.02
N VAL A 537 -23.33 13.55 -1.46
CA VAL A 537 -24.27 12.73 -2.20
C VAL A 537 -25.71 12.96 -1.71
N ASN A 538 -26.65 12.99 -2.65
CA ASN A 538 -28.09 13.00 -2.38
C ASN A 538 -28.82 12.01 -3.32
N SER A 539 -30.15 12.03 -3.34
CA SER A 539 -30.95 11.12 -4.17
C SER A 539 -30.75 11.27 -5.67
N THR A 540 -30.18 12.37 -6.15
CA THR A 540 -30.11 12.72 -7.58
C THR A 540 -28.68 12.90 -8.09
N SER A 541 -27.71 13.13 -7.22
CA SER A 541 -26.31 13.39 -7.65
C SER A 541 -25.29 12.92 -6.64
N LEU A 542 -24.17 12.44 -7.15
CA LEU A 542 -22.91 12.25 -6.45
C LEU A 542 -21.93 13.29 -6.96
N GLN A 543 -21.36 14.07 -6.05
CA GLN A 543 -20.40 15.12 -6.37
C GLN A 543 -19.12 14.86 -5.60
N VAL A 544 -17.98 15.01 -6.28
CA VAL A 544 -16.65 14.98 -5.67
C VAL A 544 -15.91 16.25 -6.05
N PHE A 545 -15.22 16.83 -5.09
CA PHE A 545 -14.36 18.00 -5.21
C PHE A 545 -12.95 17.57 -4.92
N TYR A 546 -11.99 18.01 -5.71
CA TYR A 546 -10.62 17.52 -5.61
C TYR A 546 -9.62 18.55 -6.16
N ARG A 547 -8.40 18.43 -5.69
CA ARG A 547 -7.30 19.27 -6.12
C ARG A 547 -6.62 18.69 -7.35
N ASP A 548 -6.32 19.56 -8.32
CA ASP A 548 -5.35 19.30 -9.38
C ASP A 548 -3.99 19.87 -8.90
N GLU A 549 -3.10 18.96 -8.48
CA GLU A 549 -1.78 19.31 -7.97
C GLU A 549 -0.88 19.90 -9.06
N SER A 550 -1.06 19.47 -10.30
CA SER A 550 -0.25 19.92 -11.44
C SER A 550 -0.53 21.38 -11.82
N GLN A 551 -1.75 21.85 -11.55
CA GLN A 551 -2.20 23.20 -11.91
C GLN A 551 -2.50 24.11 -10.70
N GLY A 552 -2.55 23.55 -9.49
CA GLY A 552 -2.86 24.27 -8.26
C GLY A 552 -4.31 24.74 -8.18
N VAL A 553 -5.25 24.08 -8.84
CA VAL A 553 -6.66 24.47 -8.91
C VAL A 553 -7.58 23.48 -8.22
N LEU A 554 -8.75 23.95 -7.82
CA LEU A 554 -9.82 23.16 -7.23
C LEU A 554 -10.85 22.80 -8.31
N LEU A 555 -11.05 21.50 -8.50
CA LEU A 555 -11.95 20.92 -9.46
C LEU A 555 -13.17 20.29 -8.79
N GLY A 556 -14.22 20.09 -9.56
CA GLY A 556 -15.39 19.31 -9.19
C GLY A 556 -15.79 18.33 -10.29
N ALA A 557 -16.30 17.18 -9.90
CA ALA A 557 -16.93 16.22 -10.81
C ALA A 557 -18.29 15.79 -10.29
N VAL A 558 -19.26 15.69 -11.19
CA VAL A 558 -20.64 15.27 -10.89
C VAL A 558 -20.95 14.02 -11.69
N LYS A 559 -21.39 12.97 -10.98
CA LYS A 559 -21.80 11.72 -11.64
C LYS A 559 -23.27 11.76 -12.00
N SER A 560 -23.56 11.47 -13.28
CA SER A 560 -24.92 11.28 -13.80
C SER A 560 -24.98 9.96 -14.57
N GLY A 561 -25.69 8.98 -14.01
CA GLY A 561 -25.63 7.60 -14.49
C GLY A 561 -24.19 7.05 -14.40
N ASN A 562 -23.64 6.62 -15.54
CA ASN A 562 -22.27 6.09 -15.63
C ASN A 562 -21.25 7.12 -16.16
N LYS A 563 -21.59 8.42 -16.21
CA LYS A 563 -20.70 9.45 -16.74
C LYS A 563 -20.40 10.49 -15.69
N TRP A 564 -19.14 10.96 -15.70
CA TRP A 564 -18.68 12.11 -14.94
C TRP A 564 -18.66 13.35 -15.82
N SER A 565 -19.11 14.48 -15.29
CA SER A 565 -18.93 15.83 -15.88
C SER A 565 -18.11 16.66 -14.92
N TYR A 566 -17.24 17.51 -15.46
CA TYR A 566 -16.19 18.20 -14.73
C TYR A 566 -16.36 19.71 -14.77
N GLU A 567 -15.96 20.37 -13.70
CA GLU A 567 -15.97 21.82 -13.59
C GLU A 567 -14.71 22.33 -12.86
N LEU A 568 -14.29 23.55 -13.18
CA LEU A 568 -13.29 24.27 -12.40
C LEU A 568 -14.02 25.12 -11.34
N ILE A 569 -13.61 25.00 -10.07
CA ILE A 569 -14.24 25.71 -8.96
C ILE A 569 -13.44 26.96 -8.62
N ASP A 570 -12.15 26.83 -8.29
CA ASP A 570 -11.32 27.98 -7.87
C ASP A 570 -9.85 27.80 -8.22
N GLY A 571 -9.03 28.85 -8.13
CA GLY A 571 -7.57 28.83 -8.27
C GLY A 571 -7.05 29.39 -9.59
N ASP A 572 -7.90 29.80 -10.55
CA ASP A 572 -7.45 30.25 -11.87
C ASP A 572 -7.53 31.76 -12.12
N ARG A 573 -8.30 32.49 -11.33
CA ARG A 573 -8.44 33.95 -11.48
C ARG A 573 -9.15 34.60 -10.29
N LYS A 574 -8.95 35.89 -10.14
CA LYS A 574 -9.62 36.73 -9.12
C LYS A 574 -10.96 37.29 -9.53
N THR A 575 -11.40 37.11 -10.77
CA THR A 575 -12.72 37.53 -11.23
C THR A 575 -13.79 36.61 -10.68
N ASP A 576 -14.97 37.13 -10.41
CA ASP A 576 -16.14 36.37 -9.90
C ASP A 576 -15.93 35.79 -8.48
N GLY A 577 -15.01 36.39 -7.70
CA GLY A 577 -14.71 35.92 -6.35
C GLY A 577 -13.71 34.77 -6.26
N ARG A 578 -13.25 34.21 -7.39
CA ARG A 578 -12.20 33.21 -7.42
C ARG A 578 -10.82 33.80 -7.16
N THR A 579 -9.92 32.99 -6.59
CA THR A 579 -8.52 33.36 -6.33
C THR A 579 -7.58 32.92 -7.44
N THR A 580 -6.38 33.50 -7.48
CA THR A 580 -5.24 33.01 -8.25
C THR A 580 -4.24 32.26 -7.36
N GLY A 581 -4.57 32.08 -6.06
CA GLY A 581 -3.76 31.29 -5.14
C GLY A 581 -3.82 29.81 -5.47
N ASP A 582 -2.89 29.07 -4.92
CA ASP A 582 -2.81 27.62 -5.01
C ASP A 582 -3.79 27.01 -3.99
N VAL A 583 -4.80 26.26 -4.42
CA VAL A 583 -5.98 25.97 -3.61
C VAL A 583 -6.23 24.47 -3.39
N GLY A 584 -6.86 24.13 -2.27
CA GLY A 584 -7.47 22.84 -2.03
C GLY A 584 -6.51 21.73 -1.60
N PHE A 585 -5.39 22.03 -0.94
CA PHE A 585 -4.54 21.03 -0.29
C PHE A 585 -5.32 20.27 0.78
N HIS A 586 -6.22 20.99 1.49
CA HIS A 586 -7.17 20.45 2.45
C HIS A 586 -8.55 20.99 2.14
N LEU A 587 -9.51 20.08 2.00
CA LEU A 587 -10.88 20.46 1.68
C LEU A 587 -11.88 19.54 2.36
N LYS A 588 -13.06 20.09 2.70
CA LYS A 588 -14.22 19.35 3.20
C LYS A 588 -15.47 19.91 2.57
N ALA A 589 -16.40 19.02 2.29
CA ALA A 589 -17.70 19.40 1.74
C ALA A 589 -18.81 19.06 2.72
N TYR A 590 -19.82 19.90 2.77
CA TYR A 590 -21.02 19.72 3.59
C TYR A 590 -22.27 20.11 2.79
N MET A 591 -23.31 19.30 2.92
CA MET A 591 -24.59 19.58 2.29
C MET A 591 -25.63 19.94 3.35
N ASP A 592 -26.28 21.10 3.22
CA ASP A 592 -27.39 21.54 4.06
C ASP A 592 -28.61 21.84 3.20
N GLY A 593 -29.55 20.94 3.20
CA GLY A 593 -30.72 21.03 2.32
C GLY A 593 -30.32 21.05 0.84
N ALA A 594 -30.65 22.17 0.16
CA ALA A 594 -30.34 22.36 -1.25
C ALA A 594 -29.02 23.10 -1.50
N LYS A 595 -28.17 23.30 -0.47
CA LYS A 595 -26.90 24.01 -0.61
C LYS A 595 -25.72 23.08 -0.35
N THR A 596 -24.70 23.18 -1.20
CA THR A 596 -23.39 22.57 -1.00
C THR A 596 -22.42 23.66 -0.53
N TYR A 597 -21.70 23.37 0.54
CA TYR A 597 -20.65 24.18 1.12
C TYR A 597 -19.33 23.44 0.99
N LEU A 598 -18.34 24.11 0.42
CA LEU A 598 -16.99 23.56 0.23
C LEU A 598 -16.00 24.51 0.91
N ILE A 599 -15.39 24.05 2.01
CA ILE A 599 -14.32 24.76 2.70
C ILE A 599 -12.98 24.20 2.23
N TYR A 600 -12.01 25.10 2.01
CA TYR A 600 -10.67 24.76 1.53
C TYR A 600 -9.65 25.84 1.89
N ASP A 601 -8.39 25.48 1.86
CA ASP A 601 -7.26 26.39 2.02
C ASP A 601 -6.81 26.95 0.66
N SER A 602 -6.19 28.13 0.71
CA SER A 602 -5.56 28.78 -0.44
C SER A 602 -4.19 29.28 -0.03
N VAL A 603 -3.14 28.78 -0.64
CA VAL A 603 -1.76 29.26 -0.44
C VAL A 603 -1.54 30.49 -1.30
N LEU A 604 -1.16 31.60 -0.66
CA LEU A 604 -0.96 32.88 -1.32
C LEU A 604 0.52 33.13 -1.65
N VAL A 605 1.43 32.71 -0.80
CA VAL A 605 2.87 32.91 -0.95
C VAL A 605 3.63 31.66 -0.48
N VAL A 606 4.63 31.26 -1.25
CA VAL A 606 5.59 30.23 -0.91
C VAL A 606 7.00 30.79 -0.82
N ASN A 607 7.85 30.18 0.00
CA ASN A 607 9.27 30.52 0.07
C ASN A 607 10.08 29.79 -1.03
N GLN A 608 11.40 30.00 -1.05
CA GLN A 608 12.30 29.34 -2.02
C GLN A 608 12.33 27.82 -1.90
N ARG A 609 11.90 27.25 -0.77
CA ARG A 609 11.77 25.80 -0.55
C ARG A 609 10.38 25.26 -0.89
N LYS A 610 9.53 26.09 -1.51
CA LYS A 610 8.12 25.81 -1.82
C LYS A 610 7.23 25.53 -0.58
N GLU A 611 7.66 26.00 0.59
CA GLU A 611 6.84 25.94 1.81
C GLU A 611 5.92 27.14 1.86
N ALA A 612 4.64 26.94 2.25
CA ALA A 612 3.66 27.99 2.39
C ALA A 612 4.09 28.98 3.49
N THR A 613 4.12 30.26 3.16
CA THR A 613 4.44 31.34 4.10
C THR A 613 3.27 32.30 4.31
N SER A 614 2.22 32.19 3.49
CA SER A 614 0.97 32.92 3.63
C SER A 614 -0.16 32.11 3.01
N GLY A 615 -1.30 32.01 3.69
CA GLY A 615 -2.47 31.27 3.22
C GLY A 615 -3.76 31.74 3.88
N GLU A 616 -4.89 31.57 3.23
CA GLU A 616 -6.24 31.97 3.69
C GLU A 616 -7.18 30.74 3.67
N ILE A 617 -8.31 30.86 4.40
CA ILE A 617 -9.40 29.89 4.38
C ILE A 617 -10.54 30.44 3.56
N ARG A 618 -11.00 29.65 2.59
CA ARG A 618 -12.06 30.00 1.65
C ARG A 618 -13.26 29.08 1.80
N LEU A 619 -14.40 29.59 1.44
CA LEU A 619 -15.66 28.86 1.35
C LEU A 619 -16.31 29.13 -0.01
N ALA A 620 -16.57 28.07 -0.76
CA ALA A 620 -17.43 28.12 -1.94
C ALA A 620 -18.82 27.57 -1.60
N ILE A 621 -19.86 28.24 -2.05
CA ILE A 621 -21.25 27.89 -1.77
C ILE A 621 -22.01 27.79 -3.09
N ARG A 622 -22.78 26.73 -3.30
CA ARG A 622 -23.65 26.57 -4.45
C ARG A 622 -25.02 25.99 -4.05
N SER A 623 -26.10 26.50 -4.61
CA SER A 623 -27.39 25.81 -4.60
C SER A 623 -27.28 24.53 -5.42
N ASN A 624 -27.93 23.44 -4.98
CA ASN A 624 -27.86 22.15 -5.67
C ASN A 624 -28.62 22.10 -7.01
N THR A 625 -29.12 23.23 -7.50
CA THR A 625 -29.65 23.38 -8.83
C THR A 625 -28.53 23.74 -9.80
N LYS A 626 -28.41 23.00 -10.91
CA LYS A 626 -27.35 23.18 -11.94
C LYS A 626 -27.23 24.59 -12.54
N THR A 627 -28.17 25.47 -12.26
CA THR A 627 -28.27 26.82 -12.84
C THR A 627 -27.53 27.90 -12.05
N ASP A 628 -27.22 27.64 -10.78
CA ASP A 628 -26.56 28.62 -9.92
C ASP A 628 -25.06 28.36 -9.88
N GLY A 629 -24.29 29.36 -10.23
CA GLY A 629 -22.82 29.34 -10.11
C GLY A 629 -22.36 29.25 -8.65
N TRP A 630 -21.09 29.07 -8.43
CA TRP A 630 -20.45 29.15 -7.13
C TRP A 630 -20.38 30.60 -6.66
N SER A 631 -20.66 30.85 -5.39
CA SER A 631 -20.35 32.08 -4.69
C SER A 631 -19.21 31.81 -3.69
N TYR A 632 -18.34 32.82 -3.51
CA TYR A 632 -17.09 32.64 -2.75
C TYR A 632 -17.05 33.63 -1.58
N GLN A 633 -16.51 33.15 -0.46
CA GLN A 633 -16.27 33.93 0.74
C GLN A 633 -14.92 33.56 1.34
N THR A 634 -14.12 34.54 1.74
CA THR A 634 -12.95 34.31 2.58
C THR A 634 -13.41 34.26 4.04
N LEU A 635 -13.14 33.12 4.71
CA LEU A 635 -13.51 32.96 6.12
C LEU A 635 -12.48 33.49 7.07
N ASP A 636 -11.19 33.43 6.69
CA ASP A 636 -10.07 33.93 7.49
C ASP A 636 -8.91 34.31 6.58
N THR A 637 -8.16 35.31 6.98
CA THR A 637 -6.99 35.86 6.27
C THR A 637 -5.77 35.85 7.17
N PRO A 638 -4.55 35.77 6.62
CA PRO A 638 -3.34 35.87 7.39
C PRO A 638 -3.31 37.15 8.28
N ASP A 639 -2.85 37.00 9.50
CA ASP A 639 -2.66 38.09 10.44
C ASP A 639 -1.29 37.99 11.15
N PHE A 640 -1.02 38.90 12.09
CA PHE A 640 0.25 38.91 12.82
C PHE A 640 0.50 37.66 13.66
N SER A 641 -0.56 36.97 14.12
CA SER A 641 -0.44 35.77 14.96
C SER A 641 -0.36 34.48 14.15
N ALA A 642 -0.93 34.48 12.94
CA ALA A 642 -0.97 33.29 12.07
C ALA A 642 -0.85 33.70 10.61
N ALA A 643 0.26 33.37 10.00
CA ALA A 643 0.56 33.68 8.60
C ALA A 643 0.03 32.64 7.64
N VAL A 644 -0.01 31.36 8.03
CA VAL A 644 -0.46 30.25 7.22
C VAL A 644 -1.71 29.65 7.85
N LEU A 645 -2.80 29.66 7.11
CA LEU A 645 -4.09 29.10 7.50
C LEU A 645 -4.37 27.88 6.62
N GLY A 646 -4.88 26.82 7.24
CA GLY A 646 -5.15 25.55 6.55
C GLY A 646 -4.55 24.38 7.29
N TYR A 647 -3.67 23.60 6.69
CA TYR A 647 -3.06 22.36 7.20
C TYR A 647 -4.05 21.26 7.65
N ASP A 648 -5.27 21.48 7.63
CA ASP A 648 -6.53 20.75 7.57
C ASP A 648 -7.70 21.64 7.93
N VAL A 649 -8.88 21.27 7.45
CA VAL A 649 -10.13 21.98 7.66
C VAL A 649 -11.23 21.02 8.07
N ALA A 650 -12.22 21.51 8.83
CA ALA A 650 -13.41 20.74 9.20
C ALA A 650 -14.65 21.64 9.08
N ILE A 651 -15.78 21.06 8.71
CA ILE A 651 -17.06 21.74 8.65
C ILE A 651 -18.19 20.81 9.12
N ASN A 652 -19.06 21.29 9.97
CA ASN A 652 -20.25 20.57 10.43
C ASN A 652 -21.28 21.52 11.01
N LYS A 653 -22.49 21.03 11.26
CA LYS A 653 -23.56 21.76 11.92
C LYS A 653 -23.48 21.54 13.44
N ILE A 654 -23.26 22.61 14.19
CA ILE A 654 -23.18 22.60 15.66
C ILE A 654 -24.32 23.45 16.21
N ALA A 655 -25.16 22.86 17.07
CA ALA A 655 -26.35 23.51 17.62
C ALA A 655 -27.20 24.24 16.55
N GLY A 656 -27.37 23.59 15.38
CA GLY A 656 -28.13 24.13 14.26
C GLY A 656 -27.38 25.15 13.39
N LYS A 657 -26.17 25.57 13.74
CA LYS A 657 -25.37 26.54 13.00
C LYS A 657 -24.22 25.87 12.29
N LEU A 658 -24.01 26.21 11.01
CA LEU A 658 -22.87 25.70 10.24
C LEU A 658 -21.57 26.31 10.75
N THR A 659 -20.65 25.48 11.18
CA THR A 659 -19.40 25.87 11.83
C THR A 659 -18.22 25.24 11.11
N ALA A 660 -17.22 26.06 10.80
CA ALA A 660 -15.95 25.65 10.21
C ALA A 660 -14.82 25.74 11.24
N SER A 661 -13.80 24.90 11.09
CA SER A 661 -12.59 24.90 11.93
C SER A 661 -11.35 24.64 11.08
N TRP A 662 -10.22 25.24 11.42
CA TRP A 662 -8.95 25.09 10.72
C TRP A 662 -7.75 25.31 11.64
N PHE A 663 -6.59 24.78 11.24
CA PHE A 663 -5.32 25.15 11.84
C PHE A 663 -4.87 26.55 11.38
N ALA A 664 -4.22 27.26 12.27
CA ALA A 664 -3.61 28.54 12.00
C ALA A 664 -2.19 28.53 12.58
N ALA A 665 -1.19 28.53 11.69
CA ALA A 665 0.20 28.43 12.07
C ALA A 665 0.91 29.80 11.97
N PRO A 666 1.81 30.16 12.90
CA PRO A 666 2.69 31.31 12.73
C PRO A 666 3.64 31.05 11.56
N SER A 667 4.18 32.12 10.98
CA SER A 667 5.24 32.00 9.99
C SER A 667 6.45 31.26 10.63
N ASN A 668 7.16 30.46 9.87
CA ASN A 668 8.31 29.65 10.31
C ASN A 668 9.45 30.46 10.99
N THR A 669 9.34 31.77 11.07
CA THR A 669 10.34 32.67 11.68
C THR A 669 10.09 32.98 13.16
N LEU A 670 8.95 32.58 13.72
CA LEU A 670 8.62 32.89 15.12
C LEU A 670 8.17 31.60 15.87
N PRO A 671 8.78 31.28 17.01
CA PRO A 671 8.35 30.14 17.86
C PRO A 671 7.08 30.53 18.61
N LYS A 672 5.93 30.45 17.96
CA LYS A 672 4.62 30.60 18.59
C LYS A 672 3.84 29.30 18.52
N PRO A 673 3.00 28.99 19.51
CA PRO A 673 2.15 27.81 19.46
C PRO A 673 1.15 27.94 18.30
N ASP A 674 0.85 26.82 17.65
CA ASP A 674 -0.20 26.73 16.67
C ASP A 674 -1.57 27.03 17.30
N GLU A 675 -2.47 27.57 16.50
CA GLU A 675 -3.83 27.91 16.91
C GLU A 675 -4.84 27.02 16.16
N ILE A 676 -5.94 26.70 16.83
CA ILE A 676 -7.15 26.24 16.18
C ILE A 676 -8.12 27.41 16.13
N ARG A 677 -8.60 27.72 14.95
CA ARG A 677 -9.62 28.74 14.73
C ARG A 677 -10.92 28.09 14.31
N THR A 678 -12.03 28.64 14.79
CA THR A 678 -13.37 28.21 14.41
C THR A 678 -14.23 29.42 14.10
N ARG A 679 -15.19 29.26 13.18
CA ARG A 679 -16.15 30.28 12.81
C ARG A 679 -17.51 29.67 12.54
N VAL A 680 -18.56 30.19 13.14
CA VAL A 680 -19.90 30.05 12.59
C VAL A 680 -19.91 30.84 11.27
N ILE A 681 -20.38 30.26 10.17
CA ILE A 681 -20.13 30.82 8.82
C ILE A 681 -20.45 32.33 8.72
N ASP A 682 -21.52 32.78 9.34
CA ASP A 682 -21.89 34.21 9.34
C ASP A 682 -21.51 34.93 10.65
N GLY A 683 -20.57 34.42 11.42
CA GLY A 683 -20.14 34.94 12.71
C GLY A 683 -18.66 35.31 12.78
N ASP A 684 -18.19 35.60 13.98
CA ASP A 684 -16.79 35.93 14.25
C ASP A 684 -15.91 34.70 14.41
N VAL A 685 -14.61 34.91 14.19
CA VAL A 685 -13.59 33.86 14.43
C VAL A 685 -13.35 33.73 15.93
N THR A 686 -13.38 32.50 16.41
CA THR A 686 -12.97 32.13 17.78
C THR A 686 -11.65 31.37 17.72
N THR A 687 -10.66 31.77 18.50
CA THR A 687 -9.33 31.18 18.54
C THR A 687 -9.13 30.37 19.81
N TYR A 688 -8.59 29.13 19.64
CA TYR A 688 -8.14 28.27 20.72
C TYR A 688 -6.62 28.17 20.68
N ARG A 689 -5.98 28.47 21.79
CA ARG A 689 -4.51 28.43 21.95
C ARG A 689 -4.16 27.49 23.07
N THR A 690 -3.16 26.65 22.85
CA THR A 690 -2.55 25.83 23.88
C THR A 690 -1.14 25.44 23.46
N ASP A 691 -0.22 25.44 24.39
CA ASP A 691 1.12 24.88 24.26
C ASP A 691 1.14 23.36 23.97
N LYS A 692 -0.03 22.74 24.03
CA LYS A 692 -0.22 21.28 23.78
C LYS A 692 -0.57 20.98 22.33
N PHE A 693 -0.91 21.96 21.50
CA PHE A 693 -1.09 21.73 20.07
C PHE A 693 0.27 21.43 19.44
N GLY A 694 0.33 20.35 18.66
CA GLY A 694 1.53 19.95 17.94
C GLY A 694 1.58 20.55 16.55
N THR A 695 2.49 20.01 15.74
CA THR A 695 2.66 20.41 14.34
C THR A 695 1.36 20.31 13.54
N PRO A 696 1.11 21.23 12.60
CA PRO A 696 -0.17 21.40 11.92
C PRO A 696 -0.56 20.32 10.90
N ASN A 697 0.11 19.22 10.80
CA ASN A 697 -0.14 18.18 9.79
C ASN A 697 -1.09 17.07 10.25
N ALA A 698 -1.92 17.30 11.26
CA ALA A 698 -2.80 16.27 11.77
C ALA A 698 -4.26 16.52 11.39
N PRO A 699 -5.01 15.51 10.97
CA PRO A 699 -6.40 15.65 10.58
C PRO A 699 -7.28 16.21 11.69
N LEU A 700 -8.12 17.18 11.35
CA LEU A 700 -9.19 17.71 12.21
C LEU A 700 -10.43 16.84 12.05
N ASN A 701 -10.90 16.24 13.13
CA ASN A 701 -12.11 15.44 13.13
C ASN A 701 -13.22 16.09 13.96
N LEU A 702 -14.15 16.77 13.29
CA LEU A 702 -15.28 17.42 13.92
C LEU A 702 -16.51 16.52 13.92
N SER A 703 -17.01 16.18 15.10
CA SER A 703 -18.24 15.42 15.24
C SER A 703 -19.09 15.92 16.41
N GLY A 704 -20.30 16.35 16.12
CA GLY A 704 -21.12 17.08 17.09
C GLY A 704 -20.43 18.36 17.53
N THR A 705 -20.26 18.57 18.83
CA THR A 705 -19.57 19.72 19.42
C THR A 705 -18.08 19.47 19.64
N THR A 706 -17.59 18.27 19.36
CA THR A 706 -16.22 17.86 19.71
C THR A 706 -15.32 17.84 18.48
N LEU A 707 -14.26 18.61 18.51
CA LEU A 707 -13.15 18.58 17.56
C LEU A 707 -12.03 17.73 18.16
N VAL A 708 -11.61 16.69 17.44
CA VAL A 708 -10.45 15.87 17.82
C VAL A 708 -9.30 16.15 16.86
N LEU A 709 -8.11 16.24 17.40
CA LEU A 709 -6.89 16.57 16.66
C LEU A 709 -5.67 15.92 17.31
N SER A 710 -4.58 15.83 16.59
CA SER A 710 -3.29 15.46 17.16
C SER A 710 -2.66 16.65 17.91
N CYS A 711 -2.14 16.38 19.11
CA CYS A 711 -1.51 17.36 19.99
C CYS A 711 -0.15 16.84 20.44
N GLN A 712 0.96 17.39 19.93
CA GLN A 712 2.31 16.95 20.33
C GLN A 712 2.44 15.41 20.35
N LYS A 713 2.09 14.77 19.23
CA LYS A 713 2.11 13.31 19.06
C LYS A 713 1.08 12.54 19.94
N ARG A 714 0.09 13.21 20.49
CA ARG A 714 -1.02 12.64 21.28
C ARG A 714 -2.36 13.07 20.69
N LEU A 715 -3.47 12.54 21.17
CA LEU A 715 -4.82 13.00 20.81
C LEU A 715 -5.37 13.96 21.85
N CYS A 716 -5.88 15.09 21.37
CA CYS A 716 -6.67 16.05 22.14
C CYS A 716 -8.10 16.14 21.62
N SER A 717 -8.99 16.61 22.48
CA SER A 717 -10.33 17.05 22.07
C SER A 717 -10.59 18.47 22.53
N ILE A 718 -11.29 19.24 21.70
CA ILE A 718 -11.82 20.56 22.03
C ILE A 718 -13.33 20.45 21.99
N ASP A 719 -13.99 20.74 23.08
CA ASP A 719 -15.43 20.97 23.08
C ASP A 719 -15.70 22.41 22.67
N LEU A 720 -16.28 22.58 21.49
CA LEU A 720 -16.50 23.91 20.88
C LEU A 720 -17.57 24.75 21.57
N MET A 721 -18.45 24.13 22.40
CA MET A 721 -19.44 24.84 23.18
C MET A 721 -18.86 25.35 24.49
N THR A 722 -18.14 24.50 25.21
CA THR A 722 -17.57 24.84 26.51
C THR A 722 -16.16 25.42 26.42
N LYS A 723 -15.55 25.41 25.23
CA LYS A 723 -14.17 25.81 24.94
C LYS A 723 -13.11 25.04 25.74
N LYS A 724 -13.46 23.86 26.28
CA LYS A 724 -12.56 23.03 27.05
C LYS A 724 -11.67 22.19 26.16
N VAL A 725 -10.36 22.27 26.37
CA VAL A 725 -9.35 21.38 25.75
C VAL A 725 -9.04 20.24 26.71
N THR A 726 -9.11 19.00 26.24
CA THR A 726 -8.86 17.79 27.04
C THR A 726 -7.90 16.89 26.32
N LEU A 727 -6.88 16.37 27.02
CA LEU A 727 -6.00 15.33 26.50
C LEU A 727 -6.78 14.00 26.51
N VAL A 728 -6.97 13.38 25.35
CA VAL A 728 -7.73 12.14 25.21
C VAL A 728 -6.95 10.96 25.74
N SER A 729 -5.62 10.95 25.61
CA SER A 729 -4.80 9.84 26.05
C SER A 729 -3.40 10.23 26.48
N GLY A 730 -2.76 9.35 27.23
CA GLY A 730 -1.38 9.52 27.68
C GLY A 730 -0.32 8.94 26.74
N TRP A 731 -0.70 8.18 25.70
CA TRP A 731 0.29 7.63 24.74
C TRP A 731 0.76 8.69 23.75
N GLN A 732 1.93 8.44 23.16
CA GLN A 732 2.50 9.22 22.08
C GLN A 732 2.66 8.37 20.82
N SER A 733 2.59 8.99 19.64
CA SER A 733 2.91 8.39 18.35
C SER A 733 3.95 9.25 17.64
N GLU A 734 4.87 8.67 16.91
CA GLU A 734 5.86 9.41 16.11
C GLU A 734 5.20 10.14 14.94
N ASP A 735 4.15 9.53 14.37
CA ASP A 735 3.37 10.09 13.26
C ASP A 735 2.13 10.85 13.76
N PRO A 736 1.59 11.79 12.96
CA PRO A 736 0.27 12.38 13.19
C PRO A 736 -0.79 11.29 13.34
N ILE A 737 -1.67 11.45 14.34
CA ILE A 737 -2.67 10.43 14.66
C ILE A 737 -3.95 10.69 13.87
N GLU A 738 -4.23 9.83 12.93
CA GLU A 738 -5.51 9.78 12.22
C GLU A 738 -6.62 9.30 13.13
N SER A 739 -7.79 9.91 13.06
CA SER A 739 -8.92 9.52 13.91
C SER A 739 -10.27 9.64 13.21
N ALA A 740 -11.25 8.85 13.67
CA ALA A 740 -12.64 8.90 13.20
C ALA A 740 -13.59 8.47 14.32
N TRP A 741 -14.84 8.97 14.31
CA TRP A 741 -15.85 8.59 15.28
C TRP A 741 -16.74 7.47 14.76
N ILE A 742 -17.03 6.48 15.60
CA ILE A 742 -18.02 5.43 15.34
C ILE A 742 -19.02 5.34 16.50
N THR A 743 -20.17 4.75 16.22
CA THR A 743 -21.18 4.43 17.24
C THR A 743 -21.50 2.94 17.18
N ILE A 744 -21.37 2.26 18.33
CA ILE A 744 -21.74 0.85 18.51
C ILE A 744 -22.84 0.80 19.56
N GLY A 745 -24.07 0.42 19.16
CA GLY A 745 -25.22 0.54 20.03
C GLY A 745 -25.48 2.00 20.41
N SER A 746 -25.55 2.28 21.70
CA SER A 746 -25.66 3.64 22.26
C SER A 746 -24.31 4.31 22.52
N ASN A 747 -23.21 3.57 22.46
CA ASN A 747 -21.90 4.06 22.86
C ASN A 747 -21.12 4.63 21.66
N ARG A 748 -20.41 5.72 21.92
CA ARG A 748 -19.57 6.39 20.95
C ARG A 748 -18.10 6.11 21.23
N PHE A 749 -17.36 5.73 20.20
CA PHE A 749 -15.94 5.42 20.26
C PHE A 749 -15.17 6.31 19.30
N LEU A 750 -13.97 6.71 19.69
CA LEU A 750 -12.99 7.30 18.80
C LEU A 750 -12.12 6.17 18.27
N VAL A 751 -12.03 6.02 16.96
CA VAL A 751 -11.09 5.10 16.30
C VAL A 751 -9.87 5.88 15.89
N ALA A 752 -8.69 5.32 16.10
CA ALA A 752 -7.43 5.97 15.73
C ALA A 752 -6.39 4.97 15.21
N GLY A 753 -5.56 5.43 14.29
CA GLY A 753 -4.33 4.75 13.87
C GLY A 753 -3.18 5.15 14.81
N ILE A 754 -2.65 4.22 15.59
CA ILE A 754 -1.65 4.49 16.61
C ILE A 754 -0.57 3.42 16.57
N SER A 755 0.70 3.84 16.41
CA SER A 755 1.87 2.96 16.48
C SER A 755 1.72 1.65 15.69
N GLY A 756 1.31 1.75 14.44
CA GLY A 756 1.16 0.60 13.56
C GLY A 756 -0.11 -0.23 13.77
N GLN A 757 -1.10 0.30 14.51
CA GLN A 757 -2.36 -0.39 14.81
C GLN A 757 -3.57 0.51 14.61
N LEU A 758 -4.70 -0.09 14.22
CA LEU A 758 -6.01 0.55 14.27
C LEU A 758 -6.72 0.16 15.56
N VAL A 759 -7.09 1.13 16.38
CA VAL A 759 -7.68 0.90 17.71
C VAL A 759 -8.96 1.71 17.92
N ALA A 760 -9.88 1.17 18.73
CA ALA A 760 -11.02 1.92 19.24
C ALA A 760 -10.73 2.38 20.67
N LEU A 761 -11.10 3.62 20.96
CA LEU A 761 -10.90 4.31 22.22
C LEU A 761 -12.25 4.62 22.85
N SER A 762 -12.43 4.27 24.10
CA SER A 762 -13.60 4.62 24.91
C SER A 762 -13.20 5.37 26.17
N PRO A 763 -14.01 6.35 26.59
CA PRO A 763 -13.78 7.08 27.85
C PRO A 763 -13.68 6.17 29.07
#